data_29e67c76acf2ccf1c0d7acde07cad795
#
_entry.id   29e67c76acf2ccf1c0d7acde07cad795
#
_cell.length_a   1.000
_cell.length_b   1.000
_cell.length_c   1.000
_cell.angle_alpha   90.00
_cell.angle_beta   90.00
_cell.angle_gamma   90.00
#
_symmetry.space_group_name_H-M   'P 1'
#
loop_
_entity.id
_entity.type
_entity.pdbx_description
1 polymer ?
#
loop_
_entity_poly.entity_id
_entity_poly.type
_entity_poly.pdbx_seq_one_letter_code
_entity_poly.pdbx_strand_id
1 'polypeptide(L)'
;MTLRGVIRYKPVGAAAELPCGKEQISEAYGSYYLGAAVQEQMCTALEQFCSPSGGVLYIQGCSGTGKTCTIGYLLGLLTLPKEDTKPPKRLAAALAGKAAEYHVVTADLSAAGESLCDIIGQALDCTTAFQVGPDIKRTRSLYQRQLSTRMDAFASAHPGACRLLVLDGLAEFFESRSEDDIQDDLLFYTALCNITEKSPLRIIAGVDARLFDEDNGCRARKTLQQDSANTARITLDSAVVMEVLQHCCIRKSKTQQQEIAAYLQQFAMQFPELRLHLADYVAAYPFHPGLITLLNDYPVLRELPLLETLSSLVESRLEHELAQNRPSILTYEDLWRSCVLPMAADSADPMLHAAAVRASELEQRIAALALPAQENALVTQVVNALLLRQLLFRNPAATGMTPEQIRDDLFPAGDTAVIQHAITVEQYVEQILTRIISFSAQPLLWLDSACGCYCLAVEKRDNYNKKITLEQLSQLINISRTTIYKVINGKGRVSESTRALVEKALLEYNYVPNFNARDLAYHKTYRIGYIGMAHYGSTFFSKLMQDGIRKALAELEDNGLQIVSAISYILEPQQQITDIERMLQSGIRAFIIVPCDPKVLEPEIKKLRELHGDIIYLSRYVEKKDRVFVGIDYPQSGRLAAEMMSKMLPQGGNIAITTSNFLEDDLWVKQRYDGFVDYLKGRSSYRILGLWDTISDEKSAELICQDLMEKHPDISGIYDISYKSEAIARRLVRMRRDQDIKLIGFDYYDAVKPFIRSSAIDVIIGQSLPNQAYDAVKMMFYHLCYGVPLVNKDYNSRLDVIVSSNMDYFEG
;
A
#
# COMPACT_ATOMS: atom_id res chain seq x y z
N MET A 1 5.47 -23.38 31.20
CA MET A 1 4.09 -23.27 30.61
C MET A 1 4.24 -23.38 29.10
N THR A 2 3.47 -24.25 28.45
CA THR A 2 3.51 -24.40 26.98
C THR A 2 2.43 -23.56 26.31
N LEU A 3 2.56 -23.32 24.99
CA LEU A 3 1.53 -22.60 24.22
C LEU A 3 0.17 -23.33 24.32
N ARG A 4 0.14 -24.68 24.28
CA ARG A 4 -1.08 -25.49 24.47
C ARG A 4 -1.74 -25.25 25.83
N GLY A 5 -1.00 -24.84 26.84
CA GLY A 5 -1.56 -24.52 28.17
C GLY A 5 -2.35 -23.22 28.20
N VAL A 6 -2.01 -22.25 27.36
CA VAL A 6 -2.62 -20.91 27.36
C VAL A 6 -3.64 -20.68 26.24
N ILE A 7 -3.73 -21.57 25.25
CA ILE A 7 -4.74 -21.54 24.20
C ILE A 7 -5.39 -22.90 24.01
N ARG A 8 -6.65 -22.92 23.52
CA ARG A 8 -7.29 -24.13 23.01
C ARG A 8 -7.18 -24.08 21.48
N TYR A 9 -6.44 -25.05 20.94
CA TYR A 9 -6.20 -25.15 19.50
C TYR A 9 -6.99 -26.30 18.87
N LYS A 10 -7.57 -26.02 17.71
CA LYS A 10 -8.19 -26.98 16.80
C LYS A 10 -7.67 -26.71 15.39
N PRO A 11 -7.07 -27.69 14.70
CA PRO A 11 -6.56 -27.47 13.34
C PRO A 11 -7.68 -27.07 12.38
N VAL A 12 -7.31 -26.34 11.34
CA VAL A 12 -8.21 -26.05 10.20
C VAL A 12 -8.54 -27.39 9.52
N GLY A 13 -9.80 -27.60 9.17
CA GLY A 13 -10.23 -28.76 8.38
C GLY A 13 -9.63 -28.73 6.96
N ALA A 14 -9.75 -29.87 6.26
CA ALA A 14 -9.36 -29.93 4.84
C ALA A 14 -10.08 -28.87 4.00
N ALA A 15 -9.48 -28.48 2.87
CA ALA A 15 -10.07 -27.53 1.93
C ALA A 15 -11.51 -27.93 1.59
N ALA A 16 -12.45 -26.98 1.69
CA ALA A 16 -13.85 -27.23 1.39
C ALA A 16 -14.03 -27.33 -0.13
N GLU A 17 -14.78 -28.35 -0.56
CA GLU A 17 -15.28 -28.43 -1.93
C GLU A 17 -16.61 -27.68 -2.04
N LEU A 18 -16.95 -27.24 -3.26
CA LEU A 18 -18.26 -26.63 -3.52
C LEU A 18 -19.39 -27.65 -3.20
N PRO A 19 -20.32 -27.31 -2.31
CA PRO A 19 -21.40 -28.25 -1.96
C PRO A 19 -22.37 -28.40 -3.13
N CYS A 20 -22.55 -29.64 -3.60
CA CYS A 20 -23.36 -29.98 -4.75
C CYS A 20 -24.73 -30.60 -4.40
N GLY A 21 -25.06 -30.74 -3.12
CA GLY A 21 -26.30 -31.37 -2.69
C GLY A 21 -26.86 -30.80 -1.41
N LYS A 22 -28.14 -31.06 -1.12
CA LYS A 22 -28.86 -30.52 0.03
C LYS A 22 -28.18 -30.82 1.37
N GLU A 23 -27.65 -32.03 1.52
CA GLU A 23 -26.93 -32.46 2.73
C GLU A 23 -25.62 -31.70 2.89
N GLN A 24 -24.81 -31.60 1.82
CA GLN A 24 -23.54 -30.87 1.83
C GLN A 24 -23.74 -29.35 2.06
N ILE A 25 -24.79 -28.76 1.47
CA ILE A 25 -25.18 -27.38 1.72
C ILE A 25 -25.57 -27.17 3.19
N SER A 26 -26.30 -28.09 3.78
CA SER A 26 -26.70 -28.01 5.19
C SER A 26 -25.51 -28.16 6.13
N GLU A 27 -24.55 -29.01 5.82
CA GLU A 27 -23.30 -29.17 6.56
C GLU A 27 -22.42 -27.92 6.44
N ALA A 28 -22.24 -27.39 5.23
CA ALA A 28 -21.49 -26.18 4.97
C ALA A 28 -22.09 -24.96 5.71
N TYR A 29 -23.43 -24.85 5.70
CA TYR A 29 -24.14 -23.80 6.45
C TYR A 29 -23.92 -23.92 7.96
N GLY A 30 -24.06 -25.15 8.51
CA GLY A 30 -23.96 -25.39 9.95
C GLY A 30 -22.52 -25.24 10.50
N SER A 31 -21.52 -25.48 9.68
CA SER A 31 -20.10 -25.38 10.07
C SER A 31 -19.49 -23.98 9.91
N TYR A 32 -20.16 -23.07 9.21
CA TYR A 32 -19.63 -21.75 8.92
C TYR A 32 -19.62 -20.83 10.15
N TYR A 33 -18.50 -20.15 10.36
CA TYR A 33 -18.40 -19.09 11.35
C TYR A 33 -18.67 -17.73 10.70
N LEU A 34 -19.76 -17.09 11.13
CA LEU A 34 -20.13 -15.75 10.66
C LEU A 34 -19.53 -14.68 11.56
N GLY A 35 -18.39 -14.13 11.16
CA GLY A 35 -17.73 -13.01 11.83
C GLY A 35 -18.49 -11.69 11.65
N ALA A 36 -18.24 -10.73 12.54
CA ALA A 36 -18.94 -9.45 12.53
C ALA A 36 -18.67 -8.63 11.26
N ALA A 37 -17.43 -8.59 10.80
CA ALA A 37 -17.03 -7.86 9.60
C ALA A 37 -17.67 -8.42 8.33
N VAL A 38 -17.69 -9.75 8.19
CA VAL A 38 -18.33 -10.44 7.06
C VAL A 38 -19.85 -10.31 7.13
N GLN A 39 -20.44 -10.36 8.33
CA GLN A 39 -21.88 -10.21 8.49
C GLN A 39 -22.40 -8.87 7.95
N GLU A 40 -21.71 -7.77 8.21
CA GLU A 40 -22.12 -6.45 7.72
C GLU A 40 -22.03 -6.36 6.20
N GLN A 41 -20.93 -6.84 5.61
CA GLN A 41 -20.79 -6.93 4.16
C GLN A 41 -21.85 -7.82 3.52
N MET A 42 -22.14 -8.98 4.13
CA MET A 42 -23.19 -9.89 3.64
C MET A 42 -24.58 -9.24 3.66
N CYS A 43 -24.93 -8.47 4.69
CA CYS A 43 -26.21 -7.77 4.74
C CYS A 43 -26.37 -6.86 3.52
N THR A 44 -25.42 -5.98 3.29
CA THR A 44 -25.46 -5.04 2.17
C THR A 44 -25.44 -5.74 0.82
N ALA A 45 -24.59 -6.76 0.67
CA ALA A 45 -24.46 -7.50 -0.57
C ALA A 45 -25.71 -8.33 -0.90
N LEU A 46 -26.34 -8.95 0.10
CA LEU A 46 -27.56 -9.74 -0.10
C LEU A 46 -28.80 -8.87 -0.34
N GLU A 47 -28.90 -7.68 0.27
CA GLU A 47 -29.95 -6.72 -0.05
C GLU A 47 -29.93 -6.37 -1.55
N GLN A 48 -28.75 -6.10 -2.08
CA GLN A 48 -28.56 -5.81 -3.50
C GLN A 48 -28.80 -7.06 -4.36
N PHE A 49 -28.20 -8.20 -4.01
CA PHE A 49 -28.29 -9.45 -4.76
C PHE A 49 -29.71 -10.01 -4.84
N CYS A 50 -30.48 -9.92 -3.74
CA CYS A 50 -31.88 -10.37 -3.68
C CYS A 50 -32.87 -9.34 -4.24
N SER A 51 -32.44 -8.14 -4.62
CA SER A 51 -33.30 -7.14 -5.22
C SER A 51 -33.75 -7.56 -6.64
N PRO A 52 -34.84 -7.01 -7.20
CA PRO A 52 -35.30 -7.30 -8.56
C PRO A 52 -34.21 -7.02 -9.62
N SER A 53 -33.38 -5.99 -9.41
CA SER A 53 -32.25 -5.64 -10.28
C SER A 53 -30.94 -6.32 -9.89
N GLY A 54 -30.92 -7.12 -8.84
CA GLY A 54 -29.74 -7.87 -8.41
C GLY A 54 -29.31 -8.90 -9.44
N GLY A 55 -28.02 -9.26 -9.47
CA GLY A 55 -27.50 -10.14 -10.52
C GLY A 55 -26.30 -10.97 -10.13
N VAL A 56 -25.18 -10.36 -9.81
CA VAL A 56 -23.92 -11.03 -9.58
C VAL A 56 -23.41 -10.70 -8.17
N LEU A 57 -22.98 -11.74 -7.45
CA LEU A 57 -22.33 -11.60 -6.15
C LEU A 57 -20.92 -12.19 -6.22
N TYR A 58 -19.93 -11.35 -6.10
CA TYR A 58 -18.52 -11.76 -6.01
C TYR A 58 -18.11 -12.02 -4.56
N ILE A 59 -17.49 -13.18 -4.32
CA ILE A 59 -16.80 -13.50 -3.08
C ILE A 59 -15.30 -13.35 -3.37
N GLN A 60 -14.76 -12.22 -2.99
CA GLN A 60 -13.38 -11.84 -3.28
C GLN A 60 -12.47 -12.18 -2.10
N GLY A 61 -11.32 -12.81 -2.36
CA GLY A 61 -10.30 -13.11 -1.35
C GLY A 61 -9.15 -13.90 -1.94
N CYS A 62 -8.01 -13.89 -1.25
CA CYS A 62 -6.85 -14.68 -1.64
C CYS A 62 -7.08 -16.19 -1.50
N SER A 63 -6.12 -17.02 -1.89
CA SER A 63 -6.17 -18.46 -1.66
C SER A 63 -6.31 -18.77 -0.16
N GLY A 64 -7.14 -19.76 0.19
CA GLY A 64 -7.34 -20.20 1.58
C GLY A 64 -8.02 -19.19 2.51
N THR A 65 -8.66 -18.13 2.02
CA THR A 65 -9.43 -17.18 2.87
C THR A 65 -10.84 -17.65 3.22
N GLY A 66 -11.28 -18.80 2.70
CA GLY A 66 -12.58 -19.36 2.96
C GLY A 66 -13.67 -18.96 1.95
N LYS A 67 -13.33 -18.61 0.70
CA LYS A 67 -14.30 -18.28 -0.37
C LYS A 67 -15.34 -19.37 -0.54
N THR A 68 -14.90 -20.61 -0.74
CA THR A 68 -15.77 -21.78 -0.94
C THR A 68 -16.69 -22.03 0.28
N CYS A 69 -16.18 -21.88 1.51
CA CYS A 69 -16.99 -21.97 2.73
C CYS A 69 -18.06 -20.87 2.79
N THR A 70 -17.70 -19.65 2.39
CA THR A 70 -18.62 -18.50 2.34
C THR A 70 -19.71 -18.73 1.29
N ILE A 71 -19.35 -19.26 0.11
CA ILE A 71 -20.32 -19.68 -0.91
C ILE A 71 -21.28 -20.74 -0.35
N GLY A 72 -20.75 -21.77 0.32
CA GLY A 72 -21.56 -22.82 0.95
C GLY A 72 -22.55 -22.26 1.97
N TYR A 73 -22.15 -21.33 2.80
CA TYR A 73 -23.02 -20.62 3.75
C TYR A 73 -24.11 -19.81 3.05
N LEU A 74 -23.77 -19.08 2.01
CA LEU A 74 -24.73 -18.30 1.21
C LEU A 74 -25.74 -19.21 0.50
N LEU A 75 -25.29 -20.35 -0.03
CA LEU A 75 -26.19 -21.33 -0.60
C LEU A 75 -27.19 -21.86 0.45
N GLY A 76 -26.73 -22.12 1.68
CA GLY A 76 -27.62 -22.49 2.78
C GLY A 76 -28.66 -21.41 3.09
N LEU A 77 -28.29 -20.15 3.17
CA LEU A 77 -29.19 -19.01 3.39
C LEU A 77 -30.26 -18.88 2.29
N LEU A 78 -29.88 -19.15 1.05
CA LEU A 78 -30.77 -18.99 -0.10
C LEU A 78 -31.68 -20.17 -0.32
N THR A 79 -31.20 -21.40 -0.10
CA THR A 79 -31.90 -22.65 -0.55
C THR A 79 -32.52 -23.48 0.55
N LEU A 80 -31.98 -23.42 1.78
CA LEU A 80 -32.54 -24.23 2.87
C LEU A 80 -33.84 -23.64 3.41
N PRO A 81 -34.75 -24.48 3.99
CA PRO A 81 -35.98 -24.05 4.67
C PRO A 81 -35.66 -23.06 5.81
N LYS A 82 -36.57 -22.12 6.07
CA LYS A 82 -36.41 -21.14 7.17
C LYS A 82 -36.33 -21.81 8.56
N GLU A 83 -36.86 -23.02 8.70
CA GLU A 83 -36.80 -23.80 9.93
C GLU A 83 -35.39 -24.29 10.23
N ASP A 84 -34.61 -24.58 9.19
CA ASP A 84 -33.23 -25.08 9.26
C ASP A 84 -32.18 -23.96 9.30
N THR A 85 -32.58 -22.73 8.94
CA THR A 85 -31.70 -21.56 8.93
C THR A 85 -32.12 -20.55 9.99
N LYS A 86 -31.19 -20.15 10.87
CA LYS A 86 -31.42 -19.12 11.91
C LYS A 86 -30.44 -17.94 11.76
N PRO A 87 -30.50 -17.19 10.64
CA PRO A 87 -29.62 -16.08 10.43
C PRO A 87 -29.87 -14.95 11.44
N PRO A 88 -28.87 -14.10 11.76
CA PRO A 88 -29.07 -12.89 12.53
C PRO A 88 -30.18 -12.01 11.93
N LYS A 89 -30.88 -11.22 12.77
CA LYS A 89 -32.05 -10.43 12.34
C LYS A 89 -31.78 -9.52 11.14
N ARG A 90 -30.61 -8.87 11.08
CA ARG A 90 -30.23 -8.01 9.94
C ARG A 90 -30.07 -8.82 8.65
N LEU A 91 -29.43 -9.97 8.73
CA LEU A 91 -29.23 -10.85 7.59
C LEU A 91 -30.56 -11.45 7.11
N ALA A 92 -31.44 -11.78 8.04
CA ALA A 92 -32.80 -12.22 7.70
C ALA A 92 -33.60 -11.12 6.97
N ALA A 93 -33.43 -9.87 7.33
CA ALA A 93 -34.04 -8.73 6.64
C ALA A 93 -33.48 -8.54 5.22
N ALA A 94 -32.16 -8.68 5.05
CA ALA A 94 -31.49 -8.61 3.74
C ALA A 94 -32.00 -9.66 2.74
N LEU A 95 -32.49 -10.79 3.24
CA LEU A 95 -33.05 -11.86 2.43
C LEU A 95 -34.54 -11.66 2.06
N ALA A 96 -35.15 -10.54 2.43
CA ALA A 96 -36.61 -10.33 2.20
C ALA A 96 -37.00 -10.38 0.71
N GLY A 97 -36.08 -9.99 -0.19
CA GLY A 97 -36.28 -10.02 -1.65
C GLY A 97 -35.88 -11.31 -2.35
N LYS A 98 -35.52 -12.39 -1.60
CA LYS A 98 -35.09 -13.65 -2.22
C LYS A 98 -36.21 -14.32 -3.02
N ALA A 99 -35.85 -15.02 -4.09
CA ALA A 99 -36.77 -15.82 -4.86
C ALA A 99 -37.45 -16.93 -4.01
N ALA A 100 -38.63 -17.38 -4.43
CA ALA A 100 -39.33 -18.43 -3.71
C ALA A 100 -38.55 -19.76 -3.70
N GLU A 101 -37.86 -20.05 -4.80
CA GLU A 101 -37.05 -21.24 -4.99
C GLU A 101 -35.79 -20.93 -5.79
N TYR A 102 -34.66 -21.57 -5.44
CA TYR A 102 -33.40 -21.48 -6.19
C TYR A 102 -33.00 -22.85 -6.72
N HIS A 103 -32.81 -22.93 -8.03
CA HIS A 103 -32.24 -24.11 -8.70
C HIS A 103 -30.72 -23.86 -8.82
N VAL A 104 -29.95 -24.47 -7.91
CA VAL A 104 -28.48 -24.29 -7.87
C VAL A 104 -27.83 -25.12 -8.97
N VAL A 105 -26.93 -24.48 -9.68
CA VAL A 105 -26.10 -25.09 -10.73
C VAL A 105 -24.67 -24.69 -10.47
N THR A 106 -23.77 -25.64 -10.30
CA THR A 106 -22.34 -25.41 -10.13
C THR A 106 -21.61 -25.65 -11.45
N ALA A 107 -20.68 -24.79 -11.83
CA ALA A 107 -19.81 -25.01 -12.96
C ALA A 107 -18.36 -25.14 -12.45
N ASP A 108 -17.73 -26.26 -12.80
CA ASP A 108 -16.34 -26.55 -12.49
C ASP A 108 -15.45 -25.89 -13.56
N LEU A 109 -14.69 -24.90 -13.17
CA LEU A 109 -13.80 -24.14 -14.05
C LEU A 109 -12.39 -24.76 -14.17
N SER A 110 -12.14 -25.89 -13.53
CA SER A 110 -10.84 -26.59 -13.58
C SER A 110 -10.58 -27.37 -14.86
N ALA A 111 -11.62 -27.55 -15.71
CA ALA A 111 -11.50 -28.30 -16.97
C ALA A 111 -10.56 -27.58 -17.95
N ALA A 112 -9.36 -28.12 -18.13
CA ALA A 112 -8.35 -27.54 -19.01
C ALA A 112 -8.78 -27.61 -20.49
N GLY A 113 -8.76 -26.46 -21.16
CA GLY A 113 -8.96 -26.35 -22.60
C GLY A 113 -10.39 -26.11 -23.08
N GLU A 114 -11.41 -26.26 -22.24
CA GLU A 114 -12.80 -25.93 -22.61
C GLU A 114 -13.04 -24.41 -22.51
N SER A 115 -13.93 -23.86 -23.37
CA SER A 115 -14.32 -22.46 -23.28
C SER A 115 -15.31 -22.25 -22.12
N LEU A 116 -15.33 -21.03 -21.58
CA LEU A 116 -16.31 -20.68 -20.54
C LEU A 116 -17.76 -20.87 -21.01
N CYS A 117 -17.98 -20.65 -22.30
CA CYS A 117 -19.26 -20.87 -22.95
C CYS A 117 -19.69 -22.35 -22.94
N ASP A 118 -18.75 -23.27 -23.18
CA ASP A 118 -19.03 -24.71 -23.18
C ASP A 118 -19.28 -25.20 -21.77
N ILE A 119 -18.43 -24.83 -20.80
CA ILE A 119 -18.57 -25.22 -19.38
C ILE A 119 -19.92 -24.75 -18.79
N ILE A 120 -20.23 -23.47 -18.94
CA ILE A 120 -21.49 -22.92 -18.42
C ILE A 120 -22.68 -23.41 -19.24
N GLY A 121 -22.49 -23.62 -20.55
CA GLY A 121 -23.51 -24.22 -21.41
C GLY A 121 -23.88 -25.62 -20.99
N GLN A 122 -22.93 -26.44 -20.61
CA GLN A 122 -23.18 -27.79 -20.05
C GLN A 122 -23.93 -27.66 -18.70
N ALA A 123 -23.43 -26.84 -17.79
CA ALA A 123 -24.03 -26.64 -16.47
C ALA A 123 -25.49 -26.13 -16.55
N LEU A 124 -25.80 -25.30 -17.52
CA LEU A 124 -27.15 -24.78 -17.74
C LEU A 124 -28.05 -25.65 -18.66
N ASP A 125 -27.60 -26.83 -19.03
CA ASP A 125 -28.28 -27.71 -20.02
C ASP A 125 -28.49 -27.04 -21.40
N CYS A 126 -27.49 -26.30 -21.85
CA CYS A 126 -27.55 -25.41 -23.01
C CYS A 126 -26.52 -25.70 -24.10
N THR A 127 -25.83 -26.84 -24.07
CA THR A 127 -24.72 -27.20 -24.95
C THR A 127 -24.98 -27.00 -26.45
N THR A 128 -26.17 -27.29 -26.91
CA THR A 128 -26.53 -27.11 -28.33
C THR A 128 -26.83 -25.67 -28.71
N ALA A 129 -27.06 -24.79 -27.76
CA ALA A 129 -27.44 -23.39 -28.03
C ALA A 129 -26.26 -22.52 -28.40
N PHE A 130 -25.04 -22.89 -27.99
CA PHE A 130 -23.84 -22.12 -28.18
C PHE A 130 -22.96 -22.60 -29.35
N GLN A 131 -23.35 -23.73 -30.01
CA GLN A 131 -22.72 -24.18 -31.23
C GLN A 131 -23.03 -23.22 -32.37
N VAL A 132 -22.13 -22.31 -32.62
CA VAL A 132 -22.21 -21.34 -33.73
C VAL A 132 -21.39 -21.90 -34.88
N GLY A 133 -21.98 -21.90 -36.09
CA GLY A 133 -21.22 -22.32 -37.30
C GLY A 133 -19.96 -21.47 -37.47
N PRO A 134 -18.91 -22.02 -38.15
CA PRO A 134 -17.59 -21.39 -38.23
C PRO A 134 -17.62 -20.00 -38.90
N ASP A 135 -18.67 -19.67 -39.66
CA ASP A 135 -18.78 -18.39 -40.38
C ASP A 135 -19.51 -17.28 -39.56
N ILE A 136 -20.01 -17.57 -38.36
CA ILE A 136 -20.75 -16.58 -37.56
C ILE A 136 -19.81 -15.95 -36.53
N LYS A 137 -19.57 -14.67 -36.69
CA LYS A 137 -18.78 -13.89 -35.71
C LYS A 137 -19.46 -13.87 -34.35
N ARG A 138 -18.76 -14.39 -33.34
CA ARG A 138 -19.22 -14.37 -31.94
C ARG A 138 -19.29 -12.93 -31.46
N THR A 139 -20.42 -12.54 -30.94
CA THR A 139 -20.66 -11.20 -30.42
C THR A 139 -21.43 -11.25 -29.10
N ARG A 140 -21.23 -10.23 -28.25
CA ARG A 140 -21.94 -10.11 -26.98
C ARG A 140 -23.47 -10.16 -27.15
N SER A 141 -24.02 -9.54 -28.16
CA SER A 141 -25.46 -9.54 -28.42
C SER A 141 -26.00 -10.91 -28.84
N LEU A 142 -25.21 -11.71 -29.53
CA LEU A 142 -25.56 -13.09 -29.87
C LEU A 142 -25.67 -13.93 -28.60
N TYR A 143 -24.67 -13.90 -27.73
CA TYR A 143 -24.67 -14.61 -26.46
C TYR A 143 -25.83 -14.15 -25.54
N GLN A 144 -26.06 -12.85 -25.42
CA GLN A 144 -27.21 -12.33 -24.66
C GLN A 144 -28.53 -12.88 -25.16
N ARG A 145 -28.77 -12.90 -26.47
CA ARG A 145 -30.00 -13.42 -27.05
C ARG A 145 -30.19 -14.91 -26.78
N GLN A 146 -29.13 -15.70 -26.95
CA GLN A 146 -29.19 -17.16 -26.70
C GLN A 146 -29.49 -17.47 -25.24
N LEU A 147 -28.75 -16.79 -24.31
CA LEU A 147 -28.95 -16.92 -22.87
C LEU A 147 -30.37 -16.48 -22.44
N SER A 148 -30.84 -15.32 -22.92
CA SER A 148 -32.19 -14.83 -22.58
C SER A 148 -33.27 -15.81 -23.01
N THR A 149 -33.19 -16.36 -24.23
CA THR A 149 -34.17 -17.34 -24.70
C THR A 149 -34.26 -18.57 -23.78
N ARG A 150 -33.13 -19.02 -23.25
CA ARG A 150 -33.07 -20.14 -22.31
C ARG A 150 -33.64 -19.80 -20.93
N MET A 151 -33.33 -18.59 -20.45
CA MET A 151 -33.88 -18.13 -19.17
C MET A 151 -35.39 -17.90 -19.25
N ASP A 152 -35.91 -17.44 -20.38
CA ASP A 152 -37.37 -17.31 -20.62
C ASP A 152 -38.05 -18.69 -20.63
N ALA A 153 -37.44 -19.69 -21.24
CA ALA A 153 -37.93 -21.08 -21.19
C ALA A 153 -37.91 -21.63 -19.76
N PHE A 154 -36.84 -21.36 -18.99
CA PHE A 154 -36.80 -21.76 -17.58
C PHE A 154 -37.89 -21.06 -16.76
N ALA A 155 -38.06 -19.74 -16.92
CA ALA A 155 -39.08 -18.95 -16.22
C ALA A 155 -40.51 -19.49 -16.50
N SER A 156 -40.72 -19.90 -17.75
CA SER A 156 -42.03 -20.51 -18.15
C SER A 156 -42.26 -21.86 -17.52
N ALA A 157 -41.24 -22.68 -17.36
CA ALA A 157 -41.31 -23.99 -16.74
C ALA A 157 -41.38 -23.94 -15.20
N HIS A 158 -40.77 -22.91 -14.60
CA HIS A 158 -40.65 -22.75 -13.15
C HIS A 158 -41.03 -21.32 -12.70
N PRO A 159 -42.33 -20.99 -12.67
CA PRO A 159 -42.79 -19.65 -12.33
C PRO A 159 -42.36 -19.22 -10.90
N GLY A 160 -41.66 -18.13 -10.77
CA GLY A 160 -41.17 -17.59 -9.48
C GLY A 160 -39.90 -18.23 -8.94
N ALA A 161 -39.36 -19.26 -9.62
CA ALA A 161 -38.04 -19.82 -9.30
C ALA A 161 -36.90 -19.02 -9.98
N CYS A 162 -35.71 -19.13 -9.42
CA CYS A 162 -34.48 -18.49 -9.93
C CYS A 162 -33.38 -19.54 -10.16
N ARG A 163 -32.70 -19.50 -11.27
CA ARG A 163 -31.45 -20.28 -11.46
C ARG A 163 -30.30 -19.56 -10.75
N LEU A 164 -29.58 -20.29 -9.92
CA LEU A 164 -28.42 -19.80 -9.19
C LEU A 164 -27.17 -20.52 -9.71
N LEU A 165 -26.41 -19.81 -10.55
CA LEU A 165 -25.14 -20.28 -11.08
C LEU A 165 -24.03 -19.97 -10.09
N VAL A 166 -23.27 -21.00 -9.73
CA VAL A 166 -22.13 -20.88 -8.82
C VAL A 166 -20.85 -21.19 -9.58
N LEU A 167 -19.92 -20.24 -9.53
CA LEU A 167 -18.61 -20.31 -10.17
C LEU A 167 -17.54 -20.21 -9.10
N ASP A 168 -16.60 -21.14 -9.03
CA ASP A 168 -15.41 -21.02 -8.19
C ASP A 168 -14.17 -21.19 -9.06
N GLY A 169 -13.04 -20.50 -8.73
CA GLY A 169 -11.83 -20.56 -9.53
C GLY A 169 -11.85 -19.70 -10.80
N LEU A 170 -12.69 -18.67 -10.86
CA LEU A 170 -12.82 -17.82 -12.07
C LEU A 170 -11.51 -17.09 -12.45
N ALA A 171 -10.68 -16.75 -11.48
CA ALA A 171 -9.40 -16.10 -11.73
C ALA A 171 -8.39 -17.05 -12.36
N GLU A 172 -8.26 -18.24 -11.79
CA GLU A 172 -7.40 -19.30 -12.26
C GLU A 172 -7.78 -19.75 -13.68
N PHE A 173 -9.09 -19.78 -13.96
CA PHE A 173 -9.58 -20.05 -15.30
C PHE A 173 -9.08 -18.99 -16.30
N PHE A 174 -9.28 -17.71 -16.04
CA PHE A 174 -8.83 -16.66 -16.97
C PHE A 174 -7.31 -16.57 -17.09
N GLU A 175 -6.55 -16.89 -16.05
CA GLU A 175 -5.08 -16.92 -16.08
C GLU A 175 -4.55 -18.06 -16.93
N SER A 176 -5.28 -19.18 -17.05
CA SER A 176 -4.90 -20.35 -17.86
C SER A 176 -5.19 -20.20 -19.35
N ARG A 177 -5.93 -19.15 -19.76
CA ARG A 177 -6.41 -18.98 -21.14
C ARG A 177 -5.39 -18.29 -22.05
N SER A 178 -5.37 -18.69 -23.34
CA SER A 178 -4.60 -17.99 -24.36
C SER A 178 -5.15 -16.59 -24.64
N GLU A 179 -4.34 -15.71 -25.25
CA GLU A 179 -4.77 -14.32 -25.55
C GLU A 179 -6.01 -14.25 -26.47
N ASP A 180 -6.15 -15.21 -27.39
CA ASP A 180 -7.26 -15.24 -28.35
C ASP A 180 -8.54 -15.79 -27.69
N ASP A 181 -8.41 -16.82 -26.87
CA ASP A 181 -9.55 -17.47 -26.19
C ASP A 181 -10.16 -16.57 -25.10
N ILE A 182 -9.31 -15.83 -24.35
CA ILE A 182 -9.76 -14.98 -23.26
C ILE A 182 -10.75 -13.90 -23.72
N GLN A 183 -10.63 -13.40 -24.94
CA GLN A 183 -11.55 -12.40 -25.47
C GLN A 183 -12.96 -12.94 -25.66
N ASP A 184 -13.08 -14.14 -26.20
CA ASP A 184 -14.38 -14.80 -26.40
C ASP A 184 -15.03 -15.15 -25.05
N ASP A 185 -14.24 -15.67 -24.11
CA ASP A 185 -14.70 -16.01 -22.76
C ASP A 185 -15.18 -14.74 -22.00
N LEU A 186 -14.49 -13.61 -22.14
CA LEU A 186 -14.89 -12.32 -21.56
C LEU A 186 -16.17 -11.74 -22.20
N LEU A 187 -16.30 -11.88 -23.54
CA LEU A 187 -17.54 -11.48 -24.23
C LEU A 187 -18.72 -12.30 -23.72
N PHE A 188 -18.56 -13.62 -23.59
CA PHE A 188 -19.57 -14.53 -23.03
C PHE A 188 -19.91 -14.18 -21.59
N TYR A 189 -18.90 -14.04 -20.72
CA TYR A 189 -19.09 -13.71 -19.31
C TYR A 189 -19.82 -12.38 -19.11
N THR A 190 -19.42 -11.35 -19.89
CA THR A 190 -20.10 -10.05 -19.87
C THR A 190 -21.56 -10.16 -20.32
N ALA A 191 -21.84 -10.98 -21.35
CA ALA A 191 -23.21 -11.24 -21.78
C ALA A 191 -24.04 -11.93 -20.70
N LEU A 192 -23.43 -12.92 -20.03
CA LEU A 192 -24.04 -13.66 -18.91
C LEU A 192 -24.37 -12.74 -17.73
N CYS A 193 -23.46 -11.87 -17.31
CA CYS A 193 -23.71 -10.90 -16.24
C CYS A 193 -24.84 -9.92 -16.60
N ASN A 194 -24.90 -9.43 -17.85
CA ASN A 194 -25.91 -8.46 -18.24
C ASN A 194 -27.34 -9.03 -18.29
N ILE A 195 -27.51 -10.30 -18.61
CA ILE A 195 -28.86 -10.86 -18.66
C ILE A 195 -29.47 -11.03 -17.25
N THR A 196 -28.65 -11.05 -16.19
CA THR A 196 -29.13 -11.20 -14.80
C THR A 196 -30.09 -10.08 -14.39
N GLU A 197 -30.00 -8.89 -14.96
CA GLU A 197 -30.90 -7.76 -14.66
C GLU A 197 -32.35 -8.03 -15.08
N LYS A 198 -32.56 -8.84 -16.11
CA LYS A 198 -33.88 -9.02 -16.76
C LYS A 198 -34.35 -10.48 -16.82
N SER A 199 -33.60 -11.38 -16.20
CA SER A 199 -33.90 -12.81 -16.23
C SER A 199 -33.86 -13.43 -14.83
N PRO A 200 -34.47 -14.60 -14.62
CA PRO A 200 -34.39 -15.31 -13.36
C PRO A 200 -33.04 -16.06 -13.20
N LEU A 201 -31.96 -15.40 -13.49
CA LEU A 201 -30.59 -15.88 -13.28
C LEU A 201 -29.89 -15.03 -12.24
N ARG A 202 -29.20 -15.68 -11.32
CA ARG A 202 -28.31 -15.08 -10.35
C ARG A 202 -26.97 -15.80 -10.38
N ILE A 203 -25.89 -15.09 -10.13
CA ILE A 203 -24.53 -15.65 -10.17
C ILE A 203 -23.83 -15.37 -8.85
N ILE A 204 -23.27 -16.41 -8.24
CA ILE A 204 -22.29 -16.28 -7.15
C ILE A 204 -20.95 -16.75 -7.70
N ALA A 205 -19.93 -15.89 -7.64
CA ALA A 205 -18.61 -16.23 -8.15
C ALA A 205 -17.53 -16.03 -7.08
N GLY A 206 -16.75 -17.08 -6.81
CA GLY A 206 -15.51 -17.01 -6.05
C GLY A 206 -14.39 -16.44 -6.94
N VAL A 207 -13.78 -15.34 -6.50
CA VAL A 207 -12.77 -14.62 -7.29
C VAL A 207 -11.54 -14.37 -6.45
N ASP A 208 -10.37 -14.70 -6.98
CA ASP A 208 -9.11 -14.33 -6.34
C ASP A 208 -8.86 -12.81 -6.42
N ALA A 209 -8.39 -12.24 -5.32
CA ALA A 209 -8.12 -10.80 -5.24
C ALA A 209 -7.09 -10.34 -6.28
N ARG A 210 -6.16 -11.22 -6.70
CA ARG A 210 -5.13 -10.95 -7.72
C ARG A 210 -5.71 -10.50 -9.06
N LEU A 211 -6.90 -10.96 -9.41
CA LEU A 211 -7.56 -10.57 -10.66
C LEU A 211 -7.84 -9.06 -10.73
N PHE A 212 -7.88 -8.38 -9.59
CA PHE A 212 -8.17 -6.96 -9.47
C PHE A 212 -6.93 -6.09 -9.25
N ASP A 213 -5.72 -6.69 -9.12
CA ASP A 213 -4.46 -5.96 -8.91
C ASP A 213 -3.99 -5.25 -10.18
N GLU A 214 -3.47 -4.01 -10.04
CA GLU A 214 -3.03 -3.16 -11.16
C GLU A 214 -1.87 -3.74 -11.96
N ASP A 215 -1.06 -4.55 -11.34
CA ASP A 215 0.18 -5.08 -11.91
C ASP A 215 0.00 -6.35 -12.75
N ASN A 216 -1.14 -7.02 -12.65
CA ASN A 216 -1.33 -8.33 -13.28
C ASN A 216 -1.70 -8.29 -14.77
N GLY A 217 -1.70 -7.17 -15.45
CA GLY A 217 -1.89 -7.08 -16.91
C GLY A 217 -3.11 -7.84 -17.50
N CYS A 218 -3.91 -8.49 -16.65
CA CYS A 218 -5.01 -9.35 -17.07
C CYS A 218 -6.13 -8.53 -17.72
N ARG A 219 -6.42 -8.80 -18.99
CA ARG A 219 -7.50 -8.12 -19.74
C ARG A 219 -8.88 -8.32 -19.11
N ALA A 220 -9.09 -9.44 -18.42
CA ALA A 220 -10.32 -9.75 -17.70
C ALA A 220 -10.63 -8.70 -16.62
N ARG A 221 -9.62 -8.07 -16.03
CA ARG A 221 -9.74 -7.08 -14.98
C ARG A 221 -10.69 -5.94 -15.33
N LYS A 222 -10.46 -5.26 -16.46
CA LYS A 222 -11.30 -4.11 -16.85
C LYS A 222 -12.77 -4.47 -17.00
N THR A 223 -13.05 -5.69 -17.43
CA THR A 223 -14.39 -6.19 -17.62
C THR A 223 -15.05 -6.57 -16.29
N LEU A 224 -14.29 -7.15 -15.36
CA LEU A 224 -14.79 -7.59 -14.06
C LEU A 224 -14.84 -6.45 -13.03
N GLN A 225 -14.03 -5.40 -13.20
CA GLN A 225 -14.06 -4.20 -12.37
C GLN A 225 -15.17 -3.21 -12.71
N GLN A 226 -15.81 -3.34 -13.88
CA GLN A 226 -16.95 -2.48 -14.21
C GLN A 226 -18.08 -2.76 -13.22
N ASP A 227 -18.18 -1.91 -12.20
CA ASP A 227 -19.30 -1.91 -11.26
C ASP A 227 -20.57 -1.59 -12.04
N SER A 228 -21.34 -2.63 -12.30
CA SER A 228 -22.70 -2.45 -12.79
C SER A 228 -23.62 -2.35 -11.57
N ALA A 229 -24.76 -1.66 -11.73
CA ALA A 229 -25.75 -1.50 -10.65
C ALA A 229 -26.29 -2.82 -10.10
N ASN A 230 -26.04 -3.95 -10.80
CA ASN A 230 -26.47 -5.30 -10.45
C ASN A 230 -25.37 -6.17 -9.83
N THR A 231 -24.21 -5.61 -9.46
CA THR A 231 -23.06 -6.35 -8.92
C THR A 231 -22.84 -6.04 -7.45
N ALA A 232 -22.85 -7.06 -6.61
CA ALA A 232 -22.53 -6.99 -5.19
C ALA A 232 -21.20 -7.70 -4.88
N ARG A 233 -20.51 -7.30 -3.79
CA ARG A 233 -19.21 -7.90 -3.40
C ARG A 233 -19.15 -8.17 -1.91
N ILE A 234 -18.50 -9.28 -1.54
CA ILE A 234 -18.07 -9.61 -0.19
C ILE A 234 -16.56 -9.85 -0.24
N THR A 235 -15.80 -9.09 0.52
CA THR A 235 -14.32 -9.20 0.55
C THR A 235 -13.87 -9.95 1.80
N LEU A 236 -13.13 -11.02 1.60
CA LEU A 236 -12.52 -11.83 2.65
C LEU A 236 -11.05 -11.44 2.77
N ASP A 237 -10.80 -10.41 3.53
CA ASP A 237 -9.45 -9.92 3.83
C ASP A 237 -8.80 -10.69 4.99
N SER A 238 -7.57 -10.37 5.33
CA SER A 238 -6.85 -11.03 6.42
C SER A 238 -7.45 -10.75 7.79
N ALA A 239 -8.17 -9.64 7.97
CA ALA A 239 -8.89 -9.37 9.21
C ALA A 239 -10.01 -10.39 9.43
N VAL A 240 -10.75 -10.73 8.37
CA VAL A 240 -11.75 -11.79 8.36
C VAL A 240 -11.11 -13.14 8.67
N VAL A 241 -9.98 -13.45 8.01
CA VAL A 241 -9.25 -14.71 8.23
C VAL A 241 -8.80 -14.83 9.69
N MET A 242 -8.28 -13.74 10.26
CA MET A 242 -7.88 -13.73 11.67
C MET A 242 -9.05 -13.87 12.64
N GLU A 243 -10.19 -13.26 12.33
CA GLU A 243 -11.41 -13.44 13.13
C GLU A 243 -11.85 -14.91 13.13
N VAL A 244 -11.83 -15.57 11.96
CA VAL A 244 -12.12 -17.00 11.83
C VAL A 244 -11.10 -17.84 12.61
N LEU A 245 -9.81 -17.56 12.46
CA LEU A 245 -8.73 -18.28 13.13
C LEU A 245 -8.86 -18.19 14.66
N GLN A 246 -9.10 -16.99 15.18
CA GLN A 246 -9.27 -16.73 16.63
C GLN A 246 -10.51 -17.38 17.22
N HIS A 247 -11.60 -17.51 16.46
CA HIS A 247 -12.83 -18.09 16.97
C HIS A 247 -12.96 -19.59 16.71
N CYS A 248 -12.45 -20.07 15.59
CA CYS A 248 -12.58 -21.48 15.21
C CYS A 248 -11.40 -22.34 15.66
N CYS A 249 -10.19 -21.81 15.50
CA CYS A 249 -8.95 -22.57 15.68
C CYS A 249 -8.24 -22.26 17.00
N ILE A 250 -8.23 -20.98 17.42
CA ILE A 250 -7.51 -20.52 18.62
C ILE A 250 -8.51 -19.94 19.61
N ARG A 251 -9.01 -20.75 20.52
CA ARG A 251 -9.95 -20.27 21.54
C ARG A 251 -9.23 -19.95 22.83
N LYS A 252 -9.56 -18.80 23.42
CA LYS A 252 -9.01 -18.32 24.70
C LYS A 252 -10.15 -18.03 25.67
N SER A 253 -10.20 -18.74 26.81
CA SER A 253 -11.09 -18.42 27.92
C SER A 253 -10.64 -17.09 28.57
N LYS A 254 -11.51 -16.46 29.36
CA LYS A 254 -11.14 -15.24 30.11
C LYS A 254 -9.93 -15.46 31.03
N THR A 255 -9.83 -16.64 31.66
CA THR A 255 -8.68 -17.01 32.49
C THR A 255 -7.40 -17.08 31.65
N GLN A 256 -7.45 -17.74 30.48
CA GLN A 256 -6.31 -17.84 29.57
C GLN A 256 -5.88 -16.46 29.04
N GLN A 257 -6.82 -15.56 28.74
CA GLN A 257 -6.49 -14.18 28.35
C GLN A 257 -5.76 -13.42 29.49
N GLN A 258 -6.17 -13.63 30.74
CA GLN A 258 -5.49 -13.07 31.91
C GLN A 258 -4.08 -13.67 32.10
N GLU A 259 -3.90 -14.98 31.90
CA GLU A 259 -2.61 -15.64 31.95
C GLU A 259 -1.67 -15.13 30.84
N ILE A 260 -2.18 -14.97 29.61
CA ILE A 260 -1.44 -14.38 28.48
C ILE A 260 -1.05 -12.93 28.80
N ALA A 261 -1.98 -12.13 29.33
CA ALA A 261 -1.69 -10.76 29.71
C ALA A 261 -0.59 -10.69 30.78
N ALA A 262 -0.69 -11.52 31.81
CA ALA A 262 0.31 -11.59 32.87
C ALA A 262 1.70 -12.07 32.35
N TYR A 263 1.72 -13.00 31.42
CA TYR A 263 2.93 -13.46 30.76
C TYR A 263 3.56 -12.33 29.92
N LEU A 264 2.78 -11.66 29.07
CA LEU A 264 3.29 -10.58 28.22
C LEU A 264 3.72 -9.35 29.03
N GLN A 265 3.02 -9.06 30.13
CA GLN A 265 3.34 -7.94 31.02
C GLN A 265 4.77 -8.02 31.61
N GLN A 266 5.35 -9.20 31.74
CA GLN A 266 6.73 -9.40 32.22
C GLN A 266 7.76 -8.72 31.30
N PHE A 267 7.44 -8.57 30.02
CA PHE A 267 8.33 -7.99 29.01
C PHE A 267 8.03 -6.52 28.69
N ALA A 268 6.98 -5.96 29.31
CA ALA A 268 6.49 -4.61 29.01
C ALA A 268 7.53 -3.48 29.22
N MET A 269 8.54 -3.72 30.08
CA MET A 269 9.63 -2.76 30.29
C MET A 269 10.66 -2.78 29.16
N GLN A 270 10.85 -3.93 28.51
CA GLN A 270 11.82 -4.13 27.44
C GLN A 270 11.23 -3.80 26.05
N PHE A 271 9.91 -3.90 25.91
CA PHE A 271 9.18 -3.72 24.66
C PHE A 271 8.06 -2.67 24.83
N PRO A 272 8.35 -1.37 24.59
CA PRO A 272 7.40 -0.28 24.80
C PRO A 272 6.09 -0.42 23.98
N GLU A 273 6.16 -0.89 22.73
CA GLU A 273 4.96 -1.14 21.91
C GLU A 273 4.05 -2.21 22.54
N LEU A 274 4.63 -3.30 23.02
CA LEU A 274 3.88 -4.33 23.74
C LEU A 274 3.17 -3.74 24.98
N ARG A 275 3.81 -2.81 25.69
CA ARG A 275 3.24 -2.12 26.85
C ARG A 275 2.07 -1.22 26.47
N LEU A 276 2.21 -0.47 25.37
CA LEU A 276 1.20 0.49 24.93
C LEU A 276 -0.05 -0.22 24.38
N HIS A 277 0.14 -1.34 23.73
CA HIS A 277 -0.90 -2.07 22.99
C HIS A 277 -1.16 -3.48 23.54
N LEU A 278 -0.94 -3.70 24.86
CA LEU A 278 -1.05 -5.01 25.48
C LEU A 278 -2.37 -5.74 25.18
N ALA A 279 -3.49 -5.00 25.13
CA ALA A 279 -4.80 -5.57 24.83
C ALA A 279 -4.87 -6.17 23.42
N ASP A 280 -4.26 -5.50 22.44
CA ASP A 280 -4.22 -5.94 21.04
C ASP A 280 -3.34 -7.18 20.89
N TYR A 281 -2.20 -7.23 21.60
CA TYR A 281 -1.33 -8.40 21.65
C TYR A 281 -2.01 -9.61 22.30
N VAL A 282 -2.77 -9.40 23.38
CA VAL A 282 -3.55 -10.49 24.02
C VAL A 282 -4.64 -10.99 23.09
N ALA A 283 -5.31 -10.08 22.38
CA ALA A 283 -6.35 -10.44 21.42
C ALA A 283 -5.76 -11.21 20.23
N ALA A 284 -4.65 -10.75 19.66
CA ALA A 284 -3.98 -11.39 18.52
C ALA A 284 -3.19 -12.65 18.88
N TYR A 285 -2.82 -12.85 20.15
CA TYR A 285 -1.97 -13.96 20.59
C TYR A 285 -2.41 -15.32 20.02
N PRO A 286 -1.50 -16.17 19.53
CA PRO A 286 -0.05 -16.07 19.60
C PRO A 286 0.63 -15.24 18.49
N PHE A 287 -0.10 -14.56 17.65
CA PHE A 287 0.45 -13.76 16.55
C PHE A 287 0.80 -12.33 16.95
N HIS A 288 1.80 -11.79 16.27
CA HIS A 288 2.08 -10.35 16.29
C HIS A 288 0.94 -9.59 15.59
N PRO A 289 0.38 -8.52 16.17
CA PRO A 289 -0.71 -7.78 15.53
C PRO A 289 -0.36 -7.26 14.11
N GLY A 290 0.88 -6.80 13.90
CA GLY A 290 1.39 -6.34 12.61
C GLY A 290 1.51 -7.42 11.53
N LEU A 291 1.53 -8.72 11.90
CA LEU A 291 1.55 -9.82 10.95
C LEU A 291 0.28 -9.83 10.08
N ILE A 292 -0.84 -9.44 10.66
CA ILE A 292 -2.14 -9.39 9.98
C ILE A 292 -2.13 -8.33 8.88
N THR A 293 -1.61 -7.14 9.23
CA THR A 293 -1.46 -6.03 8.28
C THR A 293 -0.53 -6.42 7.14
N LEU A 294 0.58 -7.07 7.46
CA LEU A 294 1.55 -7.55 6.47
C LEU A 294 0.93 -8.51 5.44
N LEU A 295 0.05 -9.40 5.88
CA LEU A 295 -0.59 -10.39 5.01
C LEU A 295 -1.62 -9.76 4.06
N ASN A 296 -2.17 -8.59 4.40
CA ASN A 296 -3.10 -7.84 3.53
C ASN A 296 -2.39 -7.16 2.36
N ASP A 297 -1.21 -6.61 2.62
CA ASP A 297 -0.61 -5.60 1.74
C ASP A 297 0.24 -6.20 0.61
N TYR A 298 0.46 -7.54 0.59
CA TYR A 298 1.49 -8.12 -0.27
C TYR A 298 1.02 -9.24 -1.21
N PRO A 299 1.05 -8.99 -2.55
CA PRO A 299 0.57 -9.93 -3.57
C PRO A 299 1.24 -11.30 -3.52
N VAL A 300 2.55 -11.35 -3.24
CA VAL A 300 3.32 -12.61 -3.20
C VAL A 300 2.83 -13.57 -2.12
N LEU A 301 2.39 -13.06 -0.97
CA LEU A 301 1.86 -13.89 0.12
C LEU A 301 0.44 -14.38 -0.13
N ARG A 302 -0.26 -13.82 -1.12
CA ARG A 302 -1.62 -14.21 -1.50
C ARG A 302 -1.70 -15.59 -2.14
N GLU A 303 -0.58 -16.16 -2.57
CA GLU A 303 -0.51 -17.54 -3.06
C GLU A 303 -0.54 -18.59 -1.94
N LEU A 304 -0.23 -18.17 -0.70
CA LEU A 304 -0.30 -19.06 0.46
C LEU A 304 -1.76 -19.32 0.83
N PRO A 305 -2.15 -20.59 1.10
CA PRO A 305 -3.45 -20.91 1.66
C PRO A 305 -3.51 -20.40 3.11
N LEU A 306 -3.98 -19.17 3.28
CA LEU A 306 -3.72 -18.33 4.45
C LEU A 306 -4.16 -18.97 5.78
N LEU A 307 -5.39 -19.50 5.86
CA LEU A 307 -5.90 -20.16 7.08
C LEU A 307 -5.07 -21.39 7.45
N GLU A 308 -4.74 -22.23 6.47
CA GLU A 308 -3.94 -23.44 6.68
C GLU A 308 -2.52 -23.10 7.12
N THR A 309 -1.92 -22.10 6.48
CA THR A 309 -0.56 -21.61 6.77
C THR A 309 -0.45 -21.09 8.21
N LEU A 310 -1.38 -20.21 8.62
CA LEU A 310 -1.38 -19.66 9.98
C LEU A 310 -1.71 -20.74 11.03
N SER A 311 -2.60 -21.68 10.71
CA SER A 311 -2.93 -22.82 11.55
C SER A 311 -1.71 -23.73 11.76
N SER A 312 -1.01 -24.10 10.70
CA SER A 312 0.24 -24.91 10.77
C SER A 312 1.32 -24.23 11.56
N LEU A 313 1.46 -22.92 11.44
CA LEU A 313 2.42 -22.14 12.20
C LEU A 313 2.16 -22.22 13.71
N VAL A 314 0.89 -22.14 14.13
CA VAL A 314 0.50 -22.34 15.54
C VAL A 314 0.78 -23.77 15.97
N GLU A 315 0.40 -24.75 15.14
CA GLU A 315 0.56 -26.18 15.45
C GLU A 315 2.02 -26.55 15.70
N SER A 316 2.94 -26.01 14.91
CA SER A 316 4.39 -26.22 15.05
C SER A 316 4.94 -25.74 16.41
N ARG A 317 4.23 -24.86 17.10
CA ARG A 317 4.66 -24.25 18.37
C ARG A 317 3.88 -24.71 19.61
N LEU A 318 2.83 -25.53 19.45
CA LEU A 318 1.94 -25.91 20.56
C LEU A 318 2.66 -26.51 21.77
N GLU A 319 3.63 -27.39 21.54
CA GLU A 319 4.34 -28.11 22.59
C GLU A 319 5.59 -27.37 23.12
N HIS A 320 5.90 -26.21 22.51
CA HIS A 320 7.04 -25.40 22.94
C HIS A 320 6.72 -24.69 24.25
N GLU A 321 7.69 -24.66 25.17
CA GLU A 321 7.59 -23.84 26.37
C GLU A 321 7.65 -22.37 26.03
N LEU A 322 6.85 -21.56 26.74
CA LEU A 322 6.90 -20.11 26.62
C LEU A 322 8.26 -19.59 27.09
N ALA A 323 8.93 -18.84 26.27
CA ALA A 323 10.24 -18.28 26.54
C ALA A 323 10.21 -17.35 27.77
N GLN A 324 11.31 -17.37 28.55
CA GLN A 324 11.43 -16.54 29.76
C GLN A 324 12.20 -15.23 29.51
N ASN A 325 12.91 -15.13 28.39
CA ASN A 325 13.76 -13.99 28.04
C ASN A 325 13.25 -13.14 26.89
N ARG A 326 12.13 -13.52 26.29
CA ARG A 326 11.43 -12.76 25.26
C ARG A 326 9.95 -13.17 25.18
N PRO A 327 9.05 -12.32 24.62
CA PRO A 327 7.69 -12.76 24.35
C PRO A 327 7.64 -13.91 23.35
N SER A 328 6.88 -14.97 23.65
CA SER A 328 6.60 -16.07 22.71
C SER A 328 5.47 -15.67 21.78
N ILE A 329 5.77 -14.79 20.85
CA ILE A 329 4.85 -14.27 19.84
C ILE A 329 5.36 -14.73 18.47
N LEU A 330 4.45 -15.19 17.61
CA LEU A 330 4.73 -15.56 16.22
C LEU A 330 4.84 -14.28 15.38
N THR A 331 6.01 -14.08 14.81
CA THR A 331 6.35 -12.91 14.00
C THR A 331 6.40 -13.27 12.51
N TYR A 332 6.64 -12.31 11.66
CA TYR A 332 6.80 -12.57 10.24
C TYR A 332 8.14 -13.29 9.91
N GLU A 333 9.11 -13.30 10.81
CA GLU A 333 10.28 -14.18 10.70
C GLU A 333 9.88 -15.66 10.81
N ASP A 334 8.98 -15.99 11.74
CA ASP A 334 8.42 -17.34 11.87
C ASP A 334 7.63 -17.74 10.61
N LEU A 335 6.86 -16.81 10.04
CA LEU A 335 6.16 -17.02 8.77
C LEU A 335 7.13 -17.30 7.63
N TRP A 336 8.17 -16.48 7.50
CA TRP A 336 9.23 -16.67 6.49
C TRP A 336 9.83 -18.04 6.58
N ARG A 337 10.37 -18.39 7.74
CA ARG A 337 11.13 -19.63 7.97
C ARG A 337 10.28 -20.88 7.82
N SER A 338 9.07 -20.88 8.33
CA SER A 338 8.24 -22.09 8.43
C SER A 338 7.32 -22.30 7.22
N CYS A 339 6.98 -21.25 6.49
CA CYS A 339 5.98 -21.30 5.43
C CYS A 339 6.50 -20.76 4.08
N VAL A 340 7.03 -19.54 4.06
CA VAL A 340 7.41 -18.89 2.79
C VAL A 340 8.67 -19.52 2.19
N LEU A 341 9.70 -19.72 2.99
CA LEU A 341 10.97 -20.26 2.52
C LEU A 341 10.86 -21.69 1.94
N PRO A 342 10.15 -22.65 2.58
CA PRO A 342 9.92 -23.96 1.97
C PRO A 342 9.14 -23.86 0.64
N MET A 343 8.10 -23.05 0.57
CA MET A 343 7.35 -22.84 -0.67
C MET A 343 8.21 -22.21 -1.76
N ALA A 344 9.01 -21.20 -1.41
CA ALA A 344 9.89 -20.48 -2.32
C ALA A 344 10.98 -21.38 -2.93
N ALA A 345 11.46 -22.37 -2.17
CA ALA A 345 12.46 -23.33 -2.66
C ALA A 345 11.94 -24.19 -3.81
N ASP A 346 10.67 -24.57 -3.76
CA ASP A 346 10.00 -25.41 -4.78
C ASP A 346 9.21 -24.60 -5.81
N SER A 347 9.20 -23.26 -5.69
CA SER A 347 8.41 -22.38 -6.55
C SER A 347 8.98 -22.27 -7.96
N ALA A 348 8.09 -22.27 -8.96
CA ALA A 348 8.40 -21.94 -10.35
C ALA A 348 8.57 -20.41 -10.55
N ASP A 349 8.14 -19.56 -9.60
CA ASP A 349 8.36 -18.13 -9.64
C ASP A 349 9.84 -17.79 -9.46
N PRO A 350 10.48 -17.12 -10.44
CA PRO A 350 11.91 -16.81 -10.39
C PRO A 350 12.30 -15.92 -9.20
N MET A 351 11.41 -15.04 -8.74
CA MET A 351 11.68 -14.15 -7.60
C MET A 351 11.69 -14.93 -6.29
N LEU A 352 10.69 -15.79 -6.08
CA LEU A 352 10.59 -16.63 -4.89
C LEU A 352 11.76 -17.60 -4.82
N HIS A 353 12.05 -18.29 -5.93
CA HIS A 353 13.18 -19.21 -5.99
C HIS A 353 14.53 -18.52 -5.73
N ALA A 354 14.76 -17.34 -6.32
CA ALA A 354 15.98 -16.57 -6.08
C ALA A 354 16.10 -16.14 -4.60
N ALA A 355 14.99 -15.80 -3.94
CA ALA A 355 14.99 -15.45 -2.53
C ALA A 355 15.34 -16.67 -1.64
N ALA A 356 14.86 -17.87 -1.98
CA ALA A 356 15.22 -19.11 -1.26
C ALA A 356 16.69 -19.45 -1.41
N VAL A 357 17.25 -19.36 -2.62
CA VAL A 357 18.68 -19.56 -2.89
C VAL A 357 19.52 -18.58 -2.05
N ARG A 358 19.11 -17.29 -2.05
CA ARG A 358 19.79 -16.25 -1.28
C ARG A 358 19.72 -16.49 0.21
N ALA A 359 18.58 -16.96 0.73
CA ALA A 359 18.45 -17.34 2.14
C ALA A 359 19.48 -18.39 2.55
N SER A 360 19.64 -19.44 1.73
CA SER A 360 20.63 -20.50 1.98
C SER A 360 22.08 -19.97 1.96
N GLU A 361 22.42 -19.09 1.03
CA GLU A 361 23.74 -18.44 0.97
C GLU A 361 24.02 -17.59 2.21
N LEU A 362 23.04 -16.78 2.63
CA LEU A 362 23.18 -15.93 3.82
C LEU A 362 23.28 -16.76 5.11
N GLU A 363 22.53 -17.85 5.22
CA GLU A 363 22.61 -18.77 6.36
C GLU A 363 24.01 -19.38 6.49
N GLN A 364 24.62 -19.84 5.38
CA GLN A 364 26.00 -20.33 5.37
C GLN A 364 27.00 -19.24 5.80
N ARG A 365 26.80 -18.00 5.36
CA ARG A 365 27.64 -16.86 5.72
C ARG A 365 27.51 -16.51 7.20
N ILE A 366 26.28 -16.54 7.76
CA ILE A 366 26.04 -16.34 9.19
C ILE A 366 26.75 -17.43 10.01
N ALA A 367 26.63 -18.68 9.60
CA ALA A 367 27.32 -19.79 10.27
C ALA A 367 28.85 -19.63 10.27
N ALA A 368 29.43 -19.11 9.18
CA ALA A 368 30.87 -18.85 9.07
C ALA A 368 31.37 -17.73 10.01
N LEU A 369 30.50 -16.86 10.53
CA LEU A 369 30.87 -15.84 11.50
C LEU A 369 31.19 -16.43 12.91
N ALA A 370 30.81 -17.67 13.17
CA ALA A 370 31.03 -18.38 14.45
C ALA A 370 30.59 -17.55 15.67
N LEU A 371 29.44 -16.91 15.59
CA LEU A 371 28.87 -16.05 16.63
C LEU A 371 28.40 -16.88 17.85
N PRO A 372 28.36 -16.29 19.07
CA PRO A 372 27.61 -16.86 20.19
C PRO A 372 26.16 -17.17 19.80
N ALA A 373 25.57 -18.21 20.38
CA ALA A 373 24.26 -18.75 20.01
C ALA A 373 23.14 -17.68 19.99
N GLN A 374 23.13 -16.78 20.98
CA GLN A 374 22.12 -15.71 21.06
C GLN A 374 22.30 -14.64 19.96
N GLU A 375 23.55 -14.25 19.71
CA GLU A 375 23.86 -13.30 18.64
C GLU A 375 23.58 -13.89 17.26
N ASN A 376 23.93 -15.16 17.07
CA ASN A 376 23.61 -15.91 15.85
C ASN A 376 22.10 -15.96 15.60
N ALA A 377 21.30 -16.21 16.64
CA ALA A 377 19.84 -16.20 16.57
C ALA A 377 19.31 -14.81 16.17
N LEU A 378 19.79 -13.73 16.78
CA LEU A 378 19.41 -12.36 16.44
C LEU A 378 19.72 -12.05 14.97
N VAL A 379 20.93 -12.32 14.52
CA VAL A 379 21.35 -12.04 13.14
C VAL A 379 20.49 -12.82 12.14
N THR A 380 20.23 -14.09 12.43
CA THR A 380 19.37 -14.94 11.60
C THR A 380 17.95 -14.39 11.54
N GLN A 381 17.37 -13.97 12.68
CA GLN A 381 16.04 -13.35 12.71
C GLN A 381 15.98 -12.07 11.85
N VAL A 382 16.96 -11.18 12.00
CA VAL A 382 17.02 -9.94 11.23
C VAL A 382 17.19 -10.21 9.74
N VAL A 383 18.09 -11.11 9.35
CA VAL A 383 18.32 -11.47 7.95
C VAL A 383 17.05 -12.07 7.33
N ASN A 384 16.38 -12.99 8.02
CA ASN A 384 15.13 -13.58 7.55
C ASN A 384 14.01 -12.55 7.40
N ALA A 385 13.88 -11.66 8.35
CA ALA A 385 12.91 -10.57 8.28
C ALA A 385 13.19 -9.63 7.11
N LEU A 386 14.45 -9.29 6.87
CA LEU A 386 14.84 -8.43 5.75
C LEU A 386 14.66 -9.13 4.39
N LEU A 387 14.88 -10.46 4.32
CA LEU A 387 14.60 -11.23 3.10
C LEU A 387 13.11 -11.21 2.76
N LEU A 388 12.25 -11.45 3.75
CA LEU A 388 10.81 -11.36 3.56
C LEU A 388 10.41 -9.94 3.13
N ARG A 389 10.93 -8.91 3.80
CA ARG A 389 10.67 -7.52 3.42
C ARG A 389 11.13 -7.20 2.00
N GLN A 390 12.23 -7.75 1.51
CA GLN A 390 12.66 -7.58 0.13
C GLN A 390 11.71 -8.20 -0.90
N LEU A 391 11.05 -9.30 -0.55
CA LEU A 391 10.00 -9.88 -1.39
C LEU A 391 8.73 -9.05 -1.38
N LEU A 392 8.40 -8.46 -0.21
CA LEU A 392 7.16 -7.74 0.01
C LEU A 392 7.21 -6.31 -0.51
N PHE A 393 8.34 -5.63 -0.35
CA PHE A 393 8.47 -4.23 -0.73
C PHE A 393 9.22 -4.11 -2.05
N ARG A 394 8.57 -3.60 -3.07
CA ARG A 394 9.22 -3.28 -4.36
C ARG A 394 10.23 -2.12 -4.23
N ASN A 395 10.12 -1.33 -3.18
CA ASN A 395 11.02 -0.20 -2.92
C ASN A 395 12.17 -0.65 -1.99
N PRO A 396 13.43 -0.67 -2.45
CA PRO A 396 14.58 -1.07 -1.63
C PRO A 396 14.73 -0.30 -0.31
N ALA A 397 14.33 0.97 -0.29
CA ALA A 397 14.40 1.81 0.91
C ALA A 397 13.39 1.40 2.01
N ALA A 398 12.30 0.71 1.65
CA ALA A 398 11.32 0.18 2.60
C ALA A 398 11.71 -1.20 3.14
N THR A 399 12.77 -1.82 2.61
CA THR A 399 13.21 -3.17 3.00
C THR A 399 14.04 -3.21 4.27
N GLY A 400 14.64 -2.09 4.68
CA GLY A 400 15.44 -2.00 5.90
C GLY A 400 14.59 -1.97 7.17
N MET A 401 15.25 -2.19 8.32
CA MET A 401 14.63 -2.10 9.65
C MET A 401 15.51 -1.28 10.58
N THR A 402 14.90 -0.38 11.35
CA THR A 402 15.58 0.31 12.45
C THR A 402 15.74 -0.61 13.66
N PRO A 403 16.64 -0.30 14.62
CA PRO A 403 16.75 -1.06 15.88
C PRO A 403 15.42 -1.16 16.64
N GLU A 404 14.61 -0.11 16.63
CA GLU A 404 13.29 -0.07 17.26
C GLU A 404 12.32 -1.03 16.56
N GLN A 405 12.30 -1.04 15.23
CA GLN A 405 11.48 -1.97 14.45
C GLN A 405 11.92 -3.42 14.68
N ILE A 406 13.23 -3.67 14.73
CA ILE A 406 13.75 -5.02 15.06
C ILE A 406 13.30 -5.43 16.45
N ARG A 407 13.37 -4.53 17.44
CA ARG A 407 12.89 -4.78 18.79
C ARG A 407 11.41 -5.15 18.81
N ASP A 408 10.57 -4.31 18.22
CA ASP A 408 9.12 -4.41 18.36
C ASP A 408 8.50 -5.47 17.45
N ASP A 409 9.05 -5.68 16.25
CA ASP A 409 8.52 -6.61 15.27
C ASP A 409 9.05 -8.06 15.44
N LEU A 410 10.26 -8.25 15.98
CA LEU A 410 10.90 -9.56 16.04
C LEU A 410 11.07 -10.11 17.47
N PHE A 411 10.94 -9.28 18.49
CA PHE A 411 11.14 -9.65 19.88
C PHE A 411 12.44 -10.46 20.11
N PRO A 412 13.63 -9.90 19.79
CA PRO A 412 14.87 -10.60 19.95
C PRO A 412 15.14 -10.96 21.42
N ALA A 413 15.72 -12.12 21.66
CA ALA A 413 16.15 -12.52 23.00
C ALA A 413 17.32 -11.62 23.45
N GLY A 414 17.17 -10.97 24.59
CA GLY A 414 18.24 -10.21 25.21
C GLY A 414 19.33 -11.11 25.80
N ASP A 415 20.57 -10.59 25.88
CA ASP A 415 21.64 -11.18 26.66
C ASP A 415 21.51 -10.87 28.16
N THR A 416 22.49 -11.27 28.94
CA THR A 416 22.50 -11.02 30.39
C THR A 416 22.41 -9.53 30.73
N ALA A 417 23.02 -8.66 29.94
CA ALA A 417 22.99 -7.22 30.18
C ALA A 417 21.61 -6.60 29.93
N VAL A 418 20.92 -7.05 28.90
CA VAL A 418 19.51 -6.66 28.62
C VAL A 418 18.58 -7.20 29.70
N ILE A 419 18.73 -8.47 30.08
CA ILE A 419 17.92 -9.09 31.14
C ILE A 419 18.13 -8.39 32.48
N GLN A 420 19.35 -7.92 32.77
CA GLN A 420 19.69 -7.16 33.99
C GLN A 420 19.38 -5.64 33.86
N HIS A 421 18.77 -5.21 32.74
CA HIS A 421 18.48 -3.80 32.43
C HIS A 421 19.71 -2.88 32.38
N ALA A 422 20.90 -3.44 32.10
CA ALA A 422 22.11 -2.66 31.92
C ALA A 422 22.14 -1.88 30.59
N ILE A 423 21.49 -2.41 29.55
CA ILE A 423 21.28 -1.78 28.25
C ILE A 423 19.85 -2.05 27.76
N THR A 424 19.37 -1.25 26.83
CA THR A 424 18.06 -1.50 26.17
C THR A 424 18.18 -2.56 25.08
N VAL A 425 17.05 -3.14 24.67
CA VAL A 425 17.02 -4.11 23.56
C VAL A 425 17.52 -3.46 22.26
N GLU A 426 17.15 -2.21 21.99
CA GLU A 426 17.65 -1.46 20.82
C GLU A 426 19.18 -1.32 20.87
N GLN A 427 19.74 -0.91 21.99
CA GLN A 427 21.18 -0.76 22.15
C GLN A 427 21.90 -2.10 21.94
N TYR A 428 21.32 -3.18 22.42
CA TYR A 428 21.85 -4.53 22.20
C TYR A 428 21.85 -4.90 20.71
N VAL A 429 20.71 -4.68 20.03
CA VAL A 429 20.57 -4.92 18.59
C VAL A 429 21.59 -4.10 17.81
N GLU A 430 21.68 -2.80 18.11
CA GLU A 430 22.61 -1.89 17.45
C GLU A 430 24.08 -2.30 17.62
N GLN A 431 24.49 -2.66 18.84
CA GLN A 431 25.84 -3.13 19.12
C GLN A 431 26.21 -4.38 18.32
N ILE A 432 25.32 -5.38 18.29
CA ILE A 432 25.58 -6.63 17.57
C ILE A 432 25.65 -6.38 16.06
N LEU A 433 24.66 -5.69 15.49
CA LEU A 433 24.59 -5.48 14.03
C LEU A 433 25.72 -4.57 13.53
N THR A 434 26.06 -3.51 14.25
CA THR A 434 27.19 -2.64 13.92
C THR A 434 28.52 -3.39 13.95
N ARG A 435 28.72 -4.26 14.95
CA ARG A 435 29.87 -5.11 15.04
C ARG A 435 29.98 -6.06 13.84
N ILE A 436 28.88 -6.68 13.43
CA ILE A 436 28.85 -7.61 12.28
C ILE A 436 29.16 -6.90 10.97
N ILE A 437 28.66 -5.68 10.79
CA ILE A 437 29.01 -4.86 9.61
C ILE A 437 30.51 -4.60 9.55
N SER A 438 31.17 -4.39 10.71
CA SER A 438 32.60 -4.08 10.77
C SER A 438 33.52 -5.28 10.60
N PHE A 439 33.03 -6.52 10.81
CA PHE A 439 33.86 -7.73 10.81
C PHE A 439 34.13 -8.34 9.44
N SER A 440 33.40 -7.98 8.40
CA SER A 440 33.47 -8.68 7.11
C SER A 440 33.94 -7.76 5.97
N ALA A 441 34.91 -8.25 5.19
CA ALA A 441 35.24 -7.62 3.89
C ALA A 441 34.08 -7.65 2.89
N GLN A 442 33.11 -8.55 3.11
CA GLN A 442 31.84 -8.62 2.42
C GLN A 442 30.73 -8.62 3.48
N PRO A 443 30.23 -7.47 3.91
CA PRO A 443 29.24 -7.40 4.96
C PRO A 443 27.94 -8.10 4.57
N LEU A 444 27.29 -8.76 5.55
CA LEU A 444 25.95 -9.35 5.40
C LEU A 444 24.87 -8.26 5.35
N LEU A 445 25.11 -7.23 6.15
CA LEU A 445 24.23 -6.09 6.35
C LEU A 445 24.98 -4.79 6.10
N TRP A 446 24.28 -3.75 5.79
CA TRP A 446 24.79 -2.39 5.82
C TRP A 446 23.81 -1.48 6.55
N LEU A 447 24.34 -0.43 7.19
CA LEU A 447 23.54 0.57 7.85
C LEU A 447 23.30 1.72 6.90
N ASP A 448 22.05 1.97 6.56
CA ASP A 448 21.65 3.18 5.87
C ASP A 448 21.62 4.33 6.90
N SER A 449 22.67 5.15 6.87
CA SER A 449 22.79 6.29 7.78
C SER A 449 21.74 7.39 7.56
N ALA A 450 21.02 7.37 6.43
CA ALA A 450 19.98 8.35 6.15
C ALA A 450 18.69 8.06 6.92
N CYS A 451 18.37 6.78 7.11
CA CYS A 451 17.15 6.37 7.85
C CYS A 451 17.46 5.57 9.12
N GLY A 452 18.72 5.30 9.42
CA GLY A 452 19.11 4.45 10.56
C GLY A 452 18.71 2.98 10.41
N CYS A 453 18.41 2.53 9.18
CA CYS A 453 17.93 1.19 8.91
C CYS A 453 19.07 0.23 8.59
N TYR A 454 19.02 -0.97 9.16
CA TYR A 454 19.82 -2.10 8.73
C TYR A 454 19.19 -2.77 7.52
N CYS A 455 19.97 -2.90 6.45
CA CYS A 455 19.56 -3.49 5.18
C CYS A 455 20.46 -4.68 4.84
N LEU A 456 19.94 -5.65 4.06
CA LEU A 456 20.77 -6.70 3.50
C LEU A 456 21.77 -6.11 2.51
N ALA A 457 23.04 -6.48 2.63
CA ALA A 457 24.04 -6.09 1.64
C ALA A 457 23.70 -6.73 0.30
N VAL A 458 23.55 -5.90 -0.70
CA VAL A 458 23.41 -6.36 -2.08
C VAL A 458 24.79 -6.81 -2.54
N GLU A 459 24.99 -8.10 -2.72
CA GLU A 459 26.14 -8.54 -3.53
C GLU A 459 25.96 -7.89 -4.91
N LYS A 460 27.04 -7.33 -5.43
CA LYS A 460 27.09 -6.97 -6.84
C LYS A 460 26.87 -8.25 -7.67
N ARG A 461 25.64 -8.71 -7.75
CA ARG A 461 25.23 -9.67 -8.77
C ARG A 461 25.13 -8.90 -10.08
N ASP A 462 26.12 -9.10 -10.92
CA ASP A 462 26.18 -8.63 -12.30
C ASP A 462 24.97 -9.05 -13.17
N ASN A 463 23.93 -9.68 -12.65
CA ASN A 463 22.93 -10.33 -13.51
C ASN A 463 21.44 -10.07 -13.23
N TYR A 464 21.01 -9.30 -12.18
CA TYR A 464 19.56 -9.08 -11.96
C TYR A 464 19.08 -7.64 -12.15
N ASN A 465 19.99 -6.68 -12.33
CA ASN A 465 19.70 -5.32 -12.80
C ASN A 465 20.56 -4.91 -14.00
N LYS A 466 21.01 -5.84 -14.84
CA LYS A 466 21.46 -5.48 -16.17
C LYS A 466 20.23 -5.05 -16.95
N LYS A 467 19.92 -3.75 -16.91
CA LYS A 467 19.18 -3.14 -18.01
C LYS A 467 19.79 -3.67 -19.27
N ILE A 468 19.00 -4.38 -20.05
CA ILE A 468 19.46 -4.98 -21.29
C ILE A 468 20.11 -3.89 -22.16
N THR A 469 21.32 -4.13 -22.64
CA THR A 469 21.98 -3.18 -23.52
C THR A 469 21.34 -3.20 -24.91
N LEU A 470 21.48 -2.13 -25.69
CA LEU A 470 21.02 -2.09 -27.08
C LEU A 470 21.57 -3.26 -27.92
N GLU A 471 22.76 -3.72 -27.57
CA GLU A 471 23.41 -4.86 -28.22
C GLU A 471 22.75 -6.18 -27.85
N GLN A 472 22.45 -6.39 -26.59
CA GLN A 472 21.73 -7.56 -26.09
C GLN A 472 20.30 -7.60 -26.63
N LEU A 473 19.59 -6.43 -26.59
CA LEU A 473 18.28 -6.32 -27.20
C LEU A 473 18.31 -6.62 -28.69
N SER A 474 19.31 -6.10 -29.40
CA SER A 474 19.53 -6.38 -30.83
C SER A 474 19.69 -7.87 -31.12
N GLN A 475 20.44 -8.60 -30.28
CA GLN A 475 20.62 -10.02 -30.36
C GLN A 475 19.36 -10.83 -30.06
N LEU A 476 18.60 -10.42 -29.03
CA LEU A 476 17.38 -11.12 -28.60
C LEU A 476 16.25 -11.02 -29.62
N ILE A 477 16.06 -9.86 -30.23
CA ILE A 477 14.98 -9.66 -31.21
C ILE A 477 15.44 -9.78 -32.66
N ASN A 478 16.71 -10.09 -32.88
CA ASN A 478 17.35 -10.22 -34.19
C ASN A 478 17.12 -8.99 -35.10
N ILE A 479 17.15 -7.80 -34.53
CA ILE A 479 17.04 -6.54 -35.28
C ILE A 479 18.29 -5.68 -34.99
N SER A 480 18.83 -5.05 -36.05
CA SER A 480 20.06 -4.29 -35.94
C SER A 480 19.91 -3.13 -34.91
N ARG A 481 20.98 -2.86 -34.15
CA ARG A 481 21.08 -1.72 -33.22
C ARG A 481 20.65 -0.40 -33.86
N THR A 482 21.05 -0.18 -35.11
CA THR A 482 20.69 1.02 -35.88
C THR A 482 19.18 1.11 -36.13
N THR A 483 18.52 -0.01 -36.36
CA THR A 483 17.05 -0.05 -36.55
C THR A 483 16.31 0.18 -35.23
N ILE A 484 16.76 -0.46 -34.17
CA ILE A 484 16.21 -0.22 -32.83
C ILE A 484 16.39 1.25 -32.42
N TYR A 485 17.57 1.83 -32.63
CA TYR A 485 17.85 3.22 -32.38
C TYR A 485 16.93 4.18 -33.17
N LYS A 486 16.63 3.85 -34.45
CA LYS A 486 15.70 4.61 -35.30
C LYS A 486 14.28 4.59 -34.71
N VAL A 487 13.81 3.44 -34.21
CA VAL A 487 12.48 3.33 -33.55
C VAL A 487 12.42 4.15 -32.29
N ILE A 488 13.42 3.99 -31.40
CA ILE A 488 13.49 4.73 -30.11
C ILE A 488 13.47 6.23 -30.33
N ASN A 489 14.18 6.74 -31.33
CA ASN A 489 14.30 8.19 -31.58
C ASN A 489 13.29 8.73 -32.59
N GLY A 490 12.37 7.92 -33.09
CA GLY A 490 11.40 8.34 -34.08
C GLY A 490 12.01 8.78 -35.44
N LYS A 491 13.27 8.41 -35.72
CA LYS A 491 14.03 8.86 -36.88
C LYS A 491 14.14 7.76 -37.95
N GLY A 492 13.96 8.13 -39.21
CA GLY A 492 14.12 7.25 -40.36
C GLY A 492 12.89 6.38 -40.68
N ARG A 493 12.91 5.71 -41.86
CA ARG A 493 11.81 4.81 -42.26
C ARG A 493 12.07 3.43 -41.68
N VAL A 494 11.15 2.95 -40.87
CA VAL A 494 11.10 1.59 -40.30
C VAL A 494 9.70 1.04 -40.59
N SER A 495 9.60 -0.23 -41.00
CA SER A 495 8.30 -0.87 -41.26
C SER A 495 7.44 -0.90 -39.96
N GLU A 496 6.12 -0.81 -40.11
CA GLU A 496 5.16 -0.85 -38.99
C GLU A 496 5.36 -2.13 -38.14
N SER A 497 5.54 -3.28 -38.79
CA SER A 497 5.80 -4.57 -38.15
C SER A 497 7.10 -4.58 -37.32
N THR A 498 8.17 -3.99 -37.89
CA THR A 498 9.46 -3.90 -37.17
C THR A 498 9.35 -2.90 -36.00
N ARG A 499 8.61 -1.81 -36.17
CA ARG A 499 8.37 -0.84 -35.12
C ARG A 499 7.62 -1.49 -33.96
N ALA A 500 6.50 -2.16 -34.22
CA ALA A 500 5.71 -2.85 -33.22
C ALA A 500 6.52 -3.93 -32.47
N LEU A 501 7.37 -4.69 -33.18
CA LEU A 501 8.23 -5.69 -32.56
C LEU A 501 9.27 -5.06 -31.62
N VAL A 502 9.89 -3.95 -32.05
CA VAL A 502 10.85 -3.21 -31.19
C VAL A 502 10.16 -2.59 -30.01
N GLU A 503 9.01 -1.94 -30.17
CA GLU A 503 8.24 -1.30 -29.07
C GLU A 503 7.78 -2.35 -28.06
N LYS A 504 7.30 -3.53 -28.52
CA LYS A 504 6.96 -4.66 -27.65
C LYS A 504 8.19 -5.12 -26.86
N ALA A 505 9.32 -5.29 -27.51
CA ALA A 505 10.56 -5.73 -26.85
C ALA A 505 11.11 -4.69 -25.86
N LEU A 506 10.98 -3.40 -26.15
CA LEU A 506 11.36 -2.32 -25.21
C LEU A 506 10.55 -2.41 -23.90
N LEU A 507 9.26 -2.73 -23.98
CA LEU A 507 8.38 -2.92 -22.83
C LEU A 507 8.68 -4.25 -22.12
N GLU A 508 8.77 -5.34 -22.85
CA GLU A 508 8.99 -6.71 -22.32
C GLU A 508 10.30 -6.83 -21.55
N TYR A 509 11.37 -6.22 -22.07
CA TYR A 509 12.69 -6.24 -21.44
C TYR A 509 13.00 -5.00 -20.60
N ASN A 510 12.01 -4.16 -20.35
CA ASN A 510 12.14 -2.89 -19.60
C ASN A 510 13.38 -2.08 -20.03
N TYR A 511 13.59 -2.00 -21.37
CA TYR A 511 14.75 -1.31 -21.92
C TYR A 511 14.58 0.20 -21.79
N VAL A 512 15.42 0.81 -20.97
CA VAL A 512 15.55 2.28 -20.90
C VAL A 512 16.72 2.70 -21.78
N PRO A 513 16.50 3.54 -22.81
CA PRO A 513 17.58 4.01 -23.67
C PRO A 513 18.66 4.70 -22.84
N ASN A 514 19.87 4.14 -22.86
CA ASN A 514 21.02 4.82 -22.28
C ASN A 514 21.53 5.82 -23.33
N PHE A 515 21.18 7.09 -23.14
CA PHE A 515 21.51 8.15 -24.12
C PHE A 515 22.99 8.48 -24.22
N ASN A 516 23.85 7.97 -23.33
CA ASN A 516 25.25 8.32 -23.24
C ASN A 516 26.23 7.14 -23.18
N ALA A 517 26.13 6.20 -24.12
CA ALA A 517 27.21 5.20 -24.30
C ALA A 517 28.61 5.83 -24.47
N ARG A 518 28.70 7.12 -24.77
CA ARG A 518 29.95 7.89 -24.90
C ARG A 518 30.48 8.36 -23.56
N ASP A 519 29.61 8.73 -22.60
CA ASP A 519 30.00 9.20 -21.26
C ASP A 519 30.28 8.03 -20.31
N LEU A 520 29.63 6.86 -20.51
CA LEU A 520 29.94 5.63 -19.78
C LEU A 520 31.39 5.13 -20.07
N ALA A 521 31.92 5.39 -21.26
CA ALA A 521 33.31 5.06 -21.58
C ALA A 521 34.32 5.90 -20.77
N TYR A 522 33.92 7.04 -20.20
CA TYR A 522 34.76 7.93 -19.39
C TYR A 522 34.44 7.90 -17.90
N HIS A 523 33.51 7.04 -17.40
CA HIS A 523 33.11 6.96 -15.98
C HIS A 523 32.83 8.34 -15.34
N LYS A 524 32.17 9.25 -16.07
CA LYS A 524 31.87 10.58 -15.56
C LYS A 524 30.76 10.50 -14.53
N THR A 525 31.04 10.96 -13.31
CA THR A 525 30.11 10.98 -12.20
C THR A 525 29.61 12.42 -11.99
N TYR A 526 28.29 12.59 -11.91
CA TYR A 526 27.62 13.86 -11.65
C TYR A 526 27.18 13.88 -10.19
N ARG A 527 27.86 14.68 -9.36
CA ARG A 527 27.62 14.73 -7.91
C ARG A 527 26.79 15.95 -7.55
N ILE A 528 25.66 15.72 -6.89
CA ILE A 528 24.73 16.74 -6.40
C ILE A 528 24.70 16.67 -4.87
N GLY A 529 24.87 17.80 -4.20
CA GLY A 529 24.65 17.96 -2.77
C GLY A 529 23.18 18.28 -2.50
N TYR A 530 22.50 17.46 -1.72
CA TYR A 530 21.17 17.77 -1.22
C TYR A 530 21.25 18.20 0.24
N ILE A 531 20.84 19.43 0.52
CA ILE A 531 20.76 20.00 1.85
C ILE A 531 19.30 20.15 2.22
N GLY A 532 18.81 19.17 2.98
CA GLY A 532 17.41 19.06 3.39
C GLY A 532 17.11 19.68 4.75
N MET A 533 15.83 19.72 5.08
CA MET A 533 15.31 20.22 6.35
C MET A 533 14.35 19.19 6.96
N ALA A 534 14.34 19.10 8.28
CA ALA A 534 13.37 18.33 9.06
C ALA A 534 12.78 19.18 10.19
N HIS A 535 11.56 18.86 10.59
CA HIS A 535 10.92 19.46 11.77
C HIS A 535 11.08 18.54 12.97
N TYR A 536 11.26 19.11 14.15
CA TYR A 536 11.23 18.34 15.40
C TYR A 536 9.85 17.68 15.58
N GLY A 537 9.85 16.39 15.92
CA GLY A 537 8.62 15.62 16.15
C GLY A 537 7.80 15.32 14.89
N SER A 538 8.30 15.67 13.70
CA SER A 538 7.62 15.37 12.44
C SER A 538 8.62 15.13 11.32
N THR A 539 8.63 13.90 10.78
CA THR A 539 9.55 13.51 9.71
C THR A 539 8.89 13.49 8.33
N PHE A 540 7.58 13.75 8.24
CA PHE A 540 6.85 13.57 6.98
C PHE A 540 7.41 14.44 5.84
N PHE A 541 7.75 15.72 6.12
CA PHE A 541 8.29 16.64 5.11
C PHE A 541 9.59 16.11 4.50
N SER A 542 10.56 15.77 5.36
CA SER A 542 11.85 15.23 4.90
C SER A 542 11.68 13.87 4.21
N LYS A 543 10.77 13.02 4.69
CA LYS A 543 10.45 11.73 4.07
C LYS A 543 9.91 11.91 2.65
N LEU A 544 8.89 12.75 2.46
CA LEU A 544 8.30 13.00 1.15
C LEU A 544 9.32 13.61 0.16
N MET A 545 10.20 14.51 0.62
CA MET A 545 11.28 15.03 -0.22
C MET A 545 12.28 13.93 -0.62
N GLN A 546 12.65 13.07 0.32
CA GLN A 546 13.54 11.93 0.03
C GLN A 546 12.90 10.92 -0.93
N ASP A 547 11.59 10.71 -0.88
CA ASP A 547 10.87 9.86 -1.82
C ASP A 547 11.04 10.36 -3.26
N GLY A 548 10.90 11.66 -3.48
CA GLY A 548 11.15 12.26 -4.78
C GLY A 548 12.60 12.14 -5.24
N ILE A 549 13.55 12.35 -4.34
CA ILE A 549 14.99 12.18 -4.61
C ILE A 549 15.29 10.73 -4.99
N ARG A 550 14.76 9.75 -4.24
CA ARG A 550 14.96 8.31 -4.52
C ARG A 550 14.39 7.93 -5.88
N LYS A 551 13.22 8.45 -6.23
CA LYS A 551 12.60 8.22 -7.53
C LYS A 551 13.50 8.76 -8.67
N ALA A 552 14.04 9.96 -8.54
CA ALA A 552 14.95 10.53 -9.53
C ALA A 552 16.28 9.76 -9.59
N LEU A 553 16.81 9.34 -8.44
CA LEU A 553 18.05 8.57 -8.36
C LEU A 553 17.89 7.21 -9.04
N ALA A 554 16.78 6.47 -8.76
CA ALA A 554 16.49 5.19 -9.39
C ALA A 554 16.38 5.27 -10.92
N GLU A 555 15.94 6.41 -11.46
CA GLU A 555 15.88 6.65 -12.90
C GLU A 555 17.26 7.00 -13.51
N LEU A 556 18.11 7.74 -12.76
CA LEU A 556 19.28 8.42 -13.32
C LEU A 556 20.64 7.89 -12.81
N GLU A 557 20.67 7.00 -11.82
CA GLU A 557 21.94 6.49 -11.25
C GLU A 557 22.82 5.77 -12.27
N ASP A 558 22.20 5.04 -13.20
CA ASP A 558 22.92 4.38 -14.30
C ASP A 558 23.57 5.38 -15.28
N ASN A 559 23.16 6.65 -15.22
CA ASN A 559 23.74 7.73 -16.00
C ASN A 559 24.82 8.49 -15.21
N GLY A 560 25.32 7.92 -14.13
CA GLY A 560 26.41 8.46 -13.31
C GLY A 560 25.95 9.50 -12.26
N LEU A 561 24.65 9.62 -11.97
CA LEU A 561 24.15 10.49 -10.91
C LEU A 561 24.54 9.96 -9.52
N GLN A 562 25.10 10.81 -8.69
CA GLN A 562 25.33 10.58 -7.27
C GLN A 562 24.77 11.75 -6.45
N ILE A 563 24.01 11.45 -5.42
CA ILE A 563 23.45 12.45 -4.50
C ILE A 563 24.07 12.24 -3.12
N VAL A 564 24.69 13.31 -2.60
CA VAL A 564 25.19 13.36 -1.23
C VAL A 564 24.19 14.17 -0.42
N SER A 565 23.49 13.53 0.49
CA SER A 565 22.40 14.13 1.27
C SER A 565 22.86 14.50 2.68
N ALA A 566 22.40 15.64 3.17
CA ALA A 566 22.43 16.02 4.58
C ALA A 566 21.09 16.66 4.95
N ILE A 567 20.60 16.35 6.16
CA ILE A 567 19.33 16.88 6.66
C ILE A 567 19.56 17.46 8.03
N SER A 568 19.19 18.72 8.21
CA SER A 568 19.31 19.43 9.47
C SER A 568 17.92 19.75 10.04
N TYR A 569 17.80 19.85 11.34
CA TYR A 569 16.54 20.32 11.94
C TYR A 569 16.37 21.83 11.71
N ILE A 570 15.12 22.26 11.58
CA ILE A 570 14.76 23.66 11.25
C ILE A 570 15.34 24.66 12.26
N LEU A 571 15.53 24.27 13.51
CA LEU A 571 16.13 25.11 14.56
C LEU A 571 17.66 25.05 14.59
N GLU A 572 18.29 24.31 13.69
CA GLU A 572 19.74 24.11 13.62
C GLU A 572 20.32 24.59 12.26
N PRO A 573 20.07 25.83 11.82
CA PRO A 573 20.52 26.28 10.49
C PRO A 573 22.04 26.28 10.35
N GLN A 574 22.79 26.40 11.46
CA GLN A 574 24.24 26.35 11.45
C GLN A 574 24.78 24.98 11.00
N GLN A 575 24.04 23.91 11.23
CA GLN A 575 24.40 22.58 10.75
C GLN A 575 24.35 22.52 9.22
N GLN A 576 23.39 23.19 8.57
CA GLN A 576 23.36 23.28 7.09
C GLN A 576 24.62 23.95 6.53
N ILE A 577 25.12 24.99 7.18
CA ILE A 577 26.38 25.64 6.78
C ILE A 577 27.54 24.65 6.83
N THR A 578 27.68 23.95 7.95
CA THR A 578 28.70 22.91 8.14
C THR A 578 28.62 21.81 7.07
N ASP A 579 27.43 21.37 6.73
CA ASP A 579 27.23 20.35 5.72
C ASP A 579 27.55 20.86 4.30
N ILE A 580 27.16 22.08 3.96
CA ILE A 580 27.54 22.72 2.69
C ILE A 580 29.07 22.82 2.59
N GLU A 581 29.74 23.30 3.61
CA GLU A 581 31.20 23.42 3.63
C GLU A 581 31.88 22.06 3.46
N ARG A 582 31.43 21.05 4.16
CA ARG A 582 31.94 19.68 4.04
C ARG A 582 31.78 19.14 2.61
N MET A 583 30.62 19.36 2.00
CA MET A 583 30.36 18.93 0.62
C MET A 583 31.22 19.71 -0.38
N LEU A 584 31.42 21.01 -0.17
CA LEU A 584 32.34 21.83 -0.97
C LEU A 584 33.79 21.33 -0.91
N GLN A 585 34.26 20.97 0.28
CA GLN A 585 35.59 20.38 0.48
C GLN A 585 35.74 19.04 -0.25
N SER A 586 34.64 18.25 -0.36
CA SER A 586 34.62 17.00 -1.13
C SER A 586 34.50 17.21 -2.65
N GLY A 587 34.50 18.46 -3.13
CA GLY A 587 34.48 18.82 -4.55
C GLY A 587 33.09 18.92 -5.16
N ILE A 588 32.01 18.90 -4.38
CA ILE A 588 30.64 19.11 -4.88
C ILE A 588 30.46 20.61 -5.17
N ARG A 589 29.87 20.96 -6.30
CA ARG A 589 29.60 22.33 -6.75
C ARG A 589 28.13 22.55 -7.14
N ALA A 590 27.32 21.49 -7.23
CA ALA A 590 25.92 21.55 -7.58
C ALA A 590 25.09 21.22 -6.35
N PHE A 591 24.16 22.09 -5.96
CA PHE A 591 23.41 21.99 -4.72
C PHE A 591 21.91 22.13 -4.94
N ILE A 592 21.13 21.28 -4.27
CA ILE A 592 19.70 21.44 -4.09
C ILE A 592 19.49 21.72 -2.61
N ILE A 593 18.93 22.87 -2.27
CA ILE A 593 18.90 23.37 -0.89
C ILE A 593 17.46 23.67 -0.46
N VAL A 594 17.05 23.12 0.68
CA VAL A 594 15.85 23.52 1.44
C VAL A 594 16.32 24.33 2.65
N PRO A 595 16.34 25.68 2.61
CA PRO A 595 16.90 26.47 3.70
C PRO A 595 16.12 26.34 5.01
N CYS A 596 16.79 26.04 6.11
CA CYS A 596 16.21 26.13 7.46
C CYS A 596 15.91 27.58 7.83
N ASP A 597 16.93 28.42 7.78
CA ASP A 597 16.82 29.88 7.98
C ASP A 597 17.53 30.61 6.83
N PRO A 598 16.77 31.33 5.99
CA PRO A 598 17.34 32.08 4.89
C PRO A 598 18.38 33.15 5.30
N LYS A 599 18.18 33.82 6.45
CA LYS A 599 19.09 34.89 6.91
C LYS A 599 20.44 34.33 7.36
N VAL A 600 20.39 33.14 8.01
CA VAL A 600 21.63 32.48 8.48
C VAL A 600 22.40 31.87 7.30
N LEU A 601 21.72 31.37 6.27
CA LEU A 601 22.39 30.79 5.10
C LEU A 601 22.88 31.81 4.07
N GLU A 602 22.41 33.04 4.10
CA GLU A 602 22.74 34.07 3.08
C GLU A 602 24.25 34.23 2.81
N PRO A 603 25.13 34.30 3.84
CA PRO A 603 26.58 34.43 3.62
C PRO A 603 27.17 33.21 2.89
N GLU A 604 26.74 32.01 3.24
CA GLU A 604 27.23 30.77 2.63
C GLU A 604 26.72 30.60 1.19
N ILE A 605 25.52 31.01 0.91
CA ILE A 605 24.96 31.04 -0.46
C ILE A 605 25.77 32.01 -1.34
N LYS A 606 26.15 33.18 -0.81
CA LYS A 606 27.02 34.14 -1.52
C LYS A 606 28.37 33.50 -1.84
N LYS A 607 29.00 32.83 -0.88
CA LYS A 607 30.27 32.11 -1.08
C LYS A 607 30.13 30.99 -2.13
N LEU A 608 29.03 30.23 -2.14
CA LEU A 608 28.74 29.26 -3.18
C LEU A 608 28.69 29.89 -4.58
N ARG A 609 28.03 31.04 -4.72
CA ARG A 609 27.98 31.82 -5.98
C ARG A 609 29.36 32.29 -6.45
N GLU A 610 30.17 32.80 -5.53
CA GLU A 610 31.54 33.23 -5.82
C GLU A 610 32.44 32.08 -6.31
N LEU A 611 32.15 30.86 -5.87
CA LEU A 611 32.80 29.63 -6.32
C LEU A 611 32.16 29.02 -7.60
N HIS A 612 31.28 29.75 -8.28
CA HIS A 612 30.53 29.31 -9.45
C HIS A 612 29.73 28.02 -9.19
N GLY A 613 29.18 27.89 -7.99
CA GLY A 613 28.31 26.77 -7.66
C GLY A 613 26.90 26.93 -8.23
N ASP A 614 26.34 25.81 -8.71
CA ASP A 614 24.96 25.75 -9.20
C ASP A 614 24.01 25.49 -8.04
N ILE A 615 22.93 26.27 -7.92
CA ILE A 615 21.99 26.19 -6.80
C ILE A 615 20.58 26.16 -7.32
N ILE A 616 19.85 25.12 -6.90
CA ILE A 616 18.38 25.06 -6.97
C ILE A 616 17.83 25.14 -5.55
N TYR A 617 16.99 26.14 -5.31
CA TYR A 617 16.21 26.21 -4.08
C TYR A 617 14.98 25.33 -4.20
N LEU A 618 14.76 24.51 -3.18
CA LEU A 618 13.65 23.58 -3.16
C LEU A 618 12.69 23.93 -2.02
N SER A 619 11.44 24.14 -2.34
CA SER A 619 10.34 24.48 -1.40
C SER A 619 10.55 25.81 -0.62
N ARG A 620 11.75 26.22 -0.33
CA ARG A 620 12.13 27.47 0.36
C ARG A 620 13.33 28.11 -0.35
N TYR A 621 13.50 29.41 -0.20
CA TYR A 621 14.62 30.14 -0.85
C TYR A 621 15.22 31.20 0.06
N VAL A 622 16.49 31.57 -0.23
CA VAL A 622 17.23 32.65 0.43
C VAL A 622 17.05 33.95 -0.36
N GLU A 623 17.23 33.88 -1.67
CA GLU A 623 17.22 35.04 -2.55
C GLU A 623 15.82 35.32 -3.09
N LYS A 624 15.39 36.59 -3.11
CA LYS A 624 14.07 36.97 -3.64
C LYS A 624 14.02 37.10 -5.16
N LYS A 625 15.18 37.34 -5.79
CA LYS A 625 15.34 37.51 -7.24
C LYS A 625 16.55 36.70 -7.73
N ASP A 626 16.62 36.53 -9.04
CA ASP A 626 17.73 35.86 -9.72
C ASP A 626 18.07 34.48 -9.16
N ARG A 627 17.03 33.68 -8.87
CA ARG A 627 17.12 32.32 -8.33
C ARG A 627 16.47 31.28 -9.24
N VAL A 628 16.93 30.06 -9.15
CA VAL A 628 16.25 28.87 -9.63
C VAL A 628 15.50 28.28 -8.45
N PHE A 629 14.18 28.34 -8.48
CA PHE A 629 13.34 27.87 -7.38
C PHE A 629 12.36 26.81 -7.89
N VAL A 630 12.29 25.69 -7.20
CA VAL A 630 11.29 24.62 -7.39
C VAL A 630 10.43 24.56 -6.14
N GLY A 631 9.16 24.85 -6.28
CA GLY A 631 8.23 24.92 -5.15
C GLY A 631 6.79 25.14 -5.62
N ILE A 632 6.02 25.90 -4.85
CA ILE A 632 4.65 26.31 -5.22
C ILE A 632 4.51 27.83 -5.21
N ASP A 633 3.42 28.32 -5.83
CA ASP A 633 2.94 29.69 -5.66
C ASP A 633 2.23 29.78 -4.29
N TYR A 634 2.94 30.23 -3.25
CA TYR A 634 2.41 30.31 -1.90
C TYR A 634 1.21 31.26 -1.75
N PRO A 635 1.22 32.48 -2.33
CA PRO A 635 0.01 33.32 -2.36
C PRO A 635 -1.18 32.63 -3.03
N GLN A 636 -0.95 31.91 -4.13
CA GLN A 636 -2.00 31.21 -4.84
C GLN A 636 -2.55 30.05 -4.02
N SER A 637 -1.71 29.35 -3.25
CA SER A 637 -2.17 28.27 -2.35
C SER A 637 -3.11 28.79 -1.25
N GLY A 638 -2.81 29.99 -0.71
CA GLY A 638 -3.69 30.68 0.23
C GLY A 638 -5.02 31.09 -0.41
N ARG A 639 -4.98 31.65 -1.63
CA ARG A 639 -6.20 31.98 -2.40
C ARG A 639 -7.06 30.75 -2.66
N LEU A 640 -6.43 29.63 -3.02
CA LEU A 640 -7.13 28.36 -3.24
C LEU A 640 -7.83 27.86 -1.97
N ALA A 641 -7.16 27.91 -0.83
CA ALA A 641 -7.76 27.57 0.46
C ALA A 641 -8.97 28.46 0.78
N ALA A 642 -8.84 29.79 0.57
CA ALA A 642 -9.93 30.73 0.79
C ALA A 642 -11.12 30.50 -0.18
N GLU A 643 -10.84 30.14 -1.43
CA GLU A 643 -11.88 29.76 -2.39
C GLU A 643 -12.61 28.51 -1.94
N MET A 644 -11.91 27.46 -1.52
CA MET A 644 -12.54 26.24 -0.99
C MET A 644 -13.37 26.54 0.26
N MET A 645 -12.83 27.32 1.22
CA MET A 645 -13.55 27.75 2.40
C MET A 645 -14.85 28.50 2.03
N SER A 646 -14.79 29.40 1.05
CA SER A 646 -15.96 30.15 0.61
C SER A 646 -17.04 29.30 -0.05
N LYS A 647 -16.65 28.21 -0.73
CA LYS A 647 -17.60 27.25 -1.31
C LYS A 647 -18.28 26.38 -0.25
N MET A 648 -17.55 26.03 0.83
CA MET A 648 -18.09 25.27 1.96
C MET A 648 -18.95 26.13 2.90
N LEU A 649 -18.69 27.43 2.97
CA LEU A 649 -19.44 28.40 3.77
C LEU A 649 -20.14 29.44 2.87
N PRO A 650 -21.12 29.06 2.05
CA PRO A 650 -21.70 29.96 1.05
C PRO A 650 -22.47 31.16 1.64
N GLN A 651 -22.89 31.07 2.89
CA GLN A 651 -23.54 32.17 3.63
C GLN A 651 -22.53 33.09 4.34
N GLY A 652 -21.25 32.79 4.27
CA GLY A 652 -20.20 33.43 5.05
C GLY A 652 -19.99 32.75 6.40
N GLY A 653 -19.15 33.33 7.24
CA GLY A 653 -18.87 32.81 8.57
C GLY A 653 -17.64 33.38 9.22
N ASN A 654 -17.42 33.01 10.46
CA ASN A 654 -16.27 33.37 11.26
C ASN A 654 -15.16 32.34 11.04
N ILE A 655 -13.99 32.75 10.59
CA ILE A 655 -12.88 31.89 10.20
C ILE A 655 -11.66 32.21 11.05
N ALA A 656 -11.08 31.21 11.67
CA ALA A 656 -9.78 31.30 12.33
C ALA A 656 -8.67 30.78 11.41
N ILE A 657 -7.46 31.31 11.56
CA ILE A 657 -6.27 30.82 10.89
C ILE A 657 -5.29 30.32 11.94
N THR A 658 -4.78 29.09 11.78
CA THR A 658 -3.81 28.50 12.69
C THR A 658 -2.46 28.32 11.98
N THR A 659 -1.38 28.55 12.70
CA THR A 659 0.00 28.42 12.22
C THR A 659 0.90 27.85 13.30
N SER A 660 2.07 27.35 12.91
CA SER A 660 3.11 26.88 13.85
C SER A 660 4.28 27.84 13.99
N ASN A 661 4.27 28.95 13.24
CA ASN A 661 5.33 29.96 13.28
C ASN A 661 4.72 31.36 13.14
N PHE A 662 5.39 32.34 13.73
CA PHE A 662 4.98 33.74 13.55
C PHE A 662 5.14 34.16 12.09
N LEU A 663 4.18 34.92 11.57
CA LEU A 663 4.18 35.41 10.17
C LEU A 663 5.43 36.23 9.81
N GLU A 664 6.05 36.88 10.81
CA GLU A 664 7.23 37.74 10.62
C GLU A 664 8.50 36.91 10.36
N ASP A 665 8.56 35.69 10.89
CA ASP A 665 9.71 34.80 10.81
C ASP A 665 9.67 33.81 9.64
N ASP A 666 8.47 33.53 9.12
CA ASP A 666 8.31 32.58 8.02
C ASP A 666 7.59 33.21 6.81
N LEU A 667 8.36 33.61 5.81
CA LEU A 667 7.88 34.26 4.59
C LEU A 667 6.80 33.43 3.86
N TRP A 668 6.92 32.12 3.84
CA TRP A 668 6.02 31.22 3.10
C TRP A 668 4.68 31.06 3.82
N VAL A 669 4.70 30.98 5.14
CA VAL A 669 3.49 31.02 5.99
C VAL A 669 2.79 32.36 5.79
N LYS A 670 3.55 33.45 5.81
CA LYS A 670 3.00 34.80 5.56
C LYS A 670 2.34 34.91 4.20
N GLN A 671 2.98 34.43 3.14
CA GLN A 671 2.43 34.48 1.80
C GLN A 671 1.12 33.67 1.65
N ARG A 672 1.02 32.50 2.28
CA ARG A 672 -0.23 31.74 2.34
C ARG A 672 -1.32 32.51 3.08
N TYR A 673 -0.98 33.06 4.22
CA TYR A 673 -1.90 33.92 5.00
C TYR A 673 -2.39 35.12 4.17
N ASP A 674 -1.48 35.87 3.59
CA ASP A 674 -1.80 37.04 2.77
C ASP A 674 -2.71 36.66 1.59
N GLY A 675 -2.41 35.56 0.89
CA GLY A 675 -3.23 35.06 -0.20
C GLY A 675 -4.65 34.67 0.22
N PHE A 676 -4.81 34.07 1.39
CA PHE A 676 -6.12 33.73 1.98
C PHE A 676 -6.92 34.99 2.35
N VAL A 677 -6.28 35.92 3.06
CA VAL A 677 -6.91 37.18 3.48
C VAL A 677 -7.31 38.04 2.29
N ASP A 678 -6.41 38.18 1.29
CA ASP A 678 -6.67 38.97 0.08
C ASP A 678 -7.85 38.42 -0.73
N TYR A 679 -8.02 37.10 -0.80
CA TYR A 679 -9.17 36.50 -1.51
C TYR A 679 -10.50 36.85 -0.86
N LEU A 680 -10.56 36.89 0.48
CA LEU A 680 -11.78 37.21 1.24
C LEU A 680 -11.99 38.73 1.41
N LYS A 681 -11.00 39.54 1.09
CA LYS A 681 -11.07 41.01 1.21
C LYS A 681 -12.24 41.59 0.42
N GLY A 682 -13.04 42.42 1.09
CA GLY A 682 -14.23 43.02 0.49
C GLY A 682 -15.48 42.13 0.49
N ARG A 683 -15.40 40.91 0.98
CA ARG A 683 -16.56 40.01 1.16
C ARG A 683 -17.05 40.08 2.62
N SER A 684 -17.98 40.99 2.92
CA SER A 684 -18.42 41.32 4.27
C SER A 684 -19.08 40.16 5.03
N SER A 685 -19.49 39.09 4.35
CA SER A 685 -20.05 37.90 4.96
C SER A 685 -19.01 37.01 5.67
N TYR A 686 -17.72 37.23 5.41
CA TYR A 686 -16.65 36.48 6.07
C TYR A 686 -15.89 37.39 7.06
N ARG A 687 -15.67 36.88 8.27
CA ARG A 687 -14.88 37.55 9.28
C ARG A 687 -13.69 36.66 9.65
N ILE A 688 -12.48 37.16 9.47
CA ILE A 688 -11.27 36.53 9.97
C ILE A 688 -11.13 36.93 11.45
N LEU A 689 -11.23 35.95 12.34
CA LEU A 689 -11.19 36.15 13.78
C LEU A 689 -9.78 36.52 14.29
N GLY A 690 -8.75 36.00 13.60
CA GLY A 690 -7.34 36.25 13.91
C GLY A 690 -6.46 35.08 13.52
N LEU A 691 -5.22 35.12 14.01
CA LEU A 691 -4.18 34.13 13.82
C LEU A 691 -3.83 33.51 15.18
N TRP A 692 -3.78 32.18 15.24
CA TRP A 692 -3.39 31.41 16.42
C TRP A 692 -2.14 30.59 16.13
N ASP A 693 -1.14 30.75 17.02
CA ASP A 693 0.12 30.02 16.91
C ASP A 693 0.02 28.69 17.71
N THR A 694 0.14 27.56 17.03
CA THR A 694 0.03 26.21 17.60
C THR A 694 1.34 25.66 18.17
N ILE A 695 2.40 26.47 18.23
CA ILE A 695 3.71 26.19 18.88
C ILE A 695 4.22 24.76 18.56
N SER A 696 4.21 24.37 17.30
CA SER A 696 4.90 23.17 16.75
C SER A 696 4.68 21.81 17.45
N ASP A 697 3.78 21.67 18.42
CA ASP A 697 3.44 20.40 19.07
C ASP A 697 1.93 20.11 19.09
N GLU A 698 1.59 18.81 19.15
CA GLU A 698 0.20 18.36 19.06
C GLU A 698 -0.67 18.81 20.24
N LYS A 699 -0.11 18.83 21.46
CA LYS A 699 -0.87 19.24 22.66
C LYS A 699 -1.23 20.72 22.60
N SER A 700 -0.28 21.54 22.17
CA SER A 700 -0.52 22.96 21.96
C SER A 700 -1.58 23.21 20.90
N ALA A 701 -1.57 22.49 19.78
CA ALA A 701 -2.60 22.59 18.76
C ALA A 701 -3.99 22.18 19.27
N GLU A 702 -4.09 21.11 20.07
CA GLU A 702 -5.36 20.70 20.70
C GLU A 702 -5.87 21.74 21.73
N LEU A 703 -4.99 22.32 22.56
CA LEU A 703 -5.34 23.32 23.55
C LEU A 703 -5.78 24.64 22.90
N ILE A 704 -5.07 25.08 21.87
CA ILE A 704 -5.42 26.29 21.11
C ILE A 704 -6.76 26.10 20.41
N CYS A 705 -7.02 24.93 19.84
CA CYS A 705 -8.31 24.61 19.27
C CYS A 705 -9.43 24.72 20.32
N GLN A 706 -9.19 24.26 21.55
CA GLN A 706 -10.15 24.40 22.65
C GLN A 706 -10.36 25.88 23.04
N ASP A 707 -9.29 26.62 23.26
CA ASP A 707 -9.34 28.05 23.61
C ASP A 707 -10.09 28.88 22.56
N LEU A 708 -9.83 28.54 21.29
CA LEU A 708 -10.51 29.14 20.14
C LEU A 708 -12.04 28.90 20.19
N MET A 709 -12.47 27.67 20.50
CA MET A 709 -13.88 27.32 20.61
C MET A 709 -14.55 28.01 21.80
N GLU A 710 -13.84 28.15 22.91
CA GLU A 710 -14.33 28.83 24.11
C GLU A 710 -14.52 30.35 23.89
N LYS A 711 -13.56 30.96 23.17
CA LYS A 711 -13.60 32.41 22.87
C LYS A 711 -14.52 32.77 21.72
N HIS A 712 -14.66 31.86 20.75
CA HIS A 712 -15.45 32.05 19.53
C HIS A 712 -16.37 30.86 19.29
N PRO A 713 -17.45 30.68 20.08
CA PRO A 713 -18.39 29.57 19.94
C PRO A 713 -19.12 29.58 18.58
N ASP A 714 -19.18 30.73 17.92
CA ASP A 714 -19.78 30.98 16.60
C ASP A 714 -18.83 30.80 15.42
N ILE A 715 -17.65 30.20 15.64
CA ILE A 715 -16.70 29.87 14.58
C ILE A 715 -17.30 28.87 13.60
N SER A 716 -17.07 29.11 12.32
CA SER A 716 -17.60 28.31 11.21
C SER A 716 -16.51 27.61 10.39
N GLY A 717 -15.28 28.12 10.43
CA GLY A 717 -14.16 27.54 9.68
C GLY A 717 -12.80 27.75 10.33
N ILE A 718 -11.89 26.81 10.08
CA ILE A 718 -10.48 26.88 10.46
C ILE A 718 -9.64 26.62 9.21
N TYR A 719 -8.68 27.52 8.93
CA TYR A 719 -7.64 27.31 7.96
C TYR A 719 -6.31 27.07 8.69
N ASP A 720 -5.82 25.84 8.64
CA ASP A 720 -4.56 25.46 9.25
C ASP A 720 -3.43 25.55 8.22
N ILE A 721 -2.52 26.53 8.40
CA ILE A 721 -1.32 26.72 7.59
C ILE A 721 -0.16 25.87 8.13
N SER A 722 -0.28 25.37 9.36
CA SER A 722 0.70 24.47 9.98
C SER A 722 0.56 23.05 9.47
N TYR A 723 1.34 22.14 10.01
CA TYR A 723 1.21 20.69 9.76
C TYR A 723 0.60 19.99 10.97
N LYS A 724 -0.39 20.60 11.59
CA LYS A 724 -1.06 20.08 12.78
C LYS A 724 -2.56 19.90 12.57
N SER A 725 -2.97 19.82 11.30
CA SER A 725 -4.38 19.65 10.94
C SER A 725 -5.01 18.40 11.58
N GLU A 726 -4.23 17.31 11.77
CA GLU A 726 -4.69 16.10 12.44
C GLU A 726 -4.97 16.33 13.93
N ALA A 727 -4.17 17.15 14.61
CA ALA A 727 -4.38 17.46 16.02
C ALA A 727 -5.63 18.33 16.23
N ILE A 728 -5.82 19.32 15.34
CA ILE A 728 -7.03 20.16 15.32
C ILE A 728 -8.26 19.29 15.03
N ALA A 729 -8.22 18.45 14.00
CA ALA A 729 -9.31 17.55 13.64
C ALA A 729 -9.67 16.59 14.79
N ARG A 730 -8.67 15.99 15.43
CA ARG A 730 -8.84 15.13 16.61
C ARG A 730 -9.56 15.85 17.73
N ARG A 731 -9.23 17.13 17.97
CA ARG A 731 -9.90 17.93 18.99
C ARG A 731 -11.33 18.25 18.61
N LEU A 732 -11.60 18.64 17.36
CA LEU A 732 -12.96 18.88 16.87
C LEU A 732 -13.85 17.64 17.01
N VAL A 733 -13.35 16.45 16.63
CA VAL A 733 -14.06 15.17 16.82
C VAL A 733 -14.39 14.93 18.30
N ARG A 734 -13.43 15.11 19.21
CA ARG A 734 -13.66 14.97 20.66
C ARG A 734 -14.72 15.93 21.20
N MET A 735 -14.80 17.13 20.64
CA MET A 735 -15.80 18.14 20.99
C MET A 735 -17.12 17.98 20.24
N ARG A 736 -17.23 17.03 19.30
CA ARG A 736 -18.37 16.82 18.39
C ARG A 736 -18.72 18.06 17.57
N ARG A 737 -17.69 18.79 17.12
CA ARG A 737 -17.80 20.01 16.32
C ARG A 737 -17.25 19.82 14.90
N ASP A 738 -16.77 18.62 14.58
CA ASP A 738 -16.15 18.26 13.30
C ASP A 738 -17.09 18.33 12.10
N GLN A 739 -18.40 18.31 12.32
CA GLN A 739 -19.38 18.50 11.25
C GLN A 739 -19.84 19.96 11.11
N ASP A 740 -19.74 20.74 12.17
CA ASP A 740 -20.20 22.14 12.22
C ASP A 740 -19.12 23.11 11.69
N ILE A 741 -17.83 22.79 11.92
CA ILE A 741 -16.70 23.65 11.63
C ILE A 741 -15.93 23.09 10.45
N LYS A 742 -15.78 23.89 9.39
CA LYS A 742 -15.06 23.50 8.19
C LYS A 742 -13.55 23.64 8.41
N LEU A 743 -12.83 22.53 8.23
CA LEU A 743 -11.37 22.48 8.42
C LEU A 743 -10.66 22.29 7.08
N ILE A 744 -9.83 23.27 6.72
CA ILE A 744 -8.87 23.18 5.62
C ILE A 744 -7.47 23.09 6.19
N GLY A 745 -6.75 22.05 5.82
CA GLY A 745 -5.36 21.87 6.21
C GLY A 745 -4.40 21.97 5.02
N PHE A 746 -3.10 21.83 5.33
CA PHE A 746 -2.02 21.87 4.36
C PHE A 746 -1.16 20.62 4.46
N ASP A 747 -0.68 20.12 3.32
CA ASP A 747 0.06 18.89 3.12
C ASP A 747 -0.70 17.59 3.38
N TYR A 748 -0.46 16.61 2.50
CA TYR A 748 -1.05 15.29 2.55
C TYR A 748 -0.03 14.27 3.06
N TYR A 749 -0.30 13.70 4.24
CA TYR A 749 0.55 12.72 4.91
C TYR A 749 -0.28 11.75 5.75
N ASP A 750 0.32 10.66 6.22
CA ASP A 750 -0.41 9.53 6.82
C ASP A 750 -1.33 9.92 7.99
N ALA A 751 -0.90 10.85 8.87
CA ALA A 751 -1.68 11.22 10.04
C ALA A 751 -2.98 11.98 9.73
N VAL A 752 -3.09 12.66 8.58
CA VAL A 752 -4.33 13.37 8.18
C VAL A 752 -5.33 12.46 7.48
N LYS A 753 -4.89 11.33 6.91
CA LYS A 753 -5.73 10.42 6.11
C LYS A 753 -7.01 9.96 6.83
N PRO A 754 -6.97 9.46 8.08
CA PRO A 754 -8.18 9.04 8.78
C PRO A 754 -9.21 10.18 8.93
N PHE A 755 -8.72 11.41 9.14
CA PHE A 755 -9.58 12.58 9.34
C PHE A 755 -10.17 13.12 8.02
N ILE A 756 -9.48 12.96 6.90
CA ILE A 756 -10.04 13.25 5.57
C ILE A 756 -11.12 12.21 5.25
N ARG A 757 -10.84 10.93 5.49
CA ARG A 757 -11.81 9.84 5.23
C ARG A 757 -13.09 9.97 6.07
N SER A 758 -12.99 10.45 7.30
CA SER A 758 -14.14 10.72 8.18
C SER A 758 -14.78 12.09 7.95
N SER A 759 -14.24 12.92 7.05
CA SER A 759 -14.65 14.31 6.81
C SER A 759 -14.52 15.23 8.03
N ALA A 760 -13.67 14.89 8.98
CA ALA A 760 -13.25 15.80 10.05
C ALA A 760 -12.21 16.83 9.57
N ILE A 761 -11.54 16.55 8.46
CA ILE A 761 -10.82 17.50 7.61
C ILE A 761 -11.58 17.51 6.27
N ASP A 762 -12.15 18.66 5.92
CA ASP A 762 -12.93 18.79 4.69
C ASP A 762 -12.03 18.85 3.44
N VAL A 763 -10.90 19.55 3.52
CA VAL A 763 -9.97 19.75 2.40
C VAL A 763 -8.53 19.78 2.90
N ILE A 764 -7.64 19.14 2.18
CA ILE A 764 -6.19 19.35 2.26
C ILE A 764 -5.71 20.02 0.96
N ILE A 765 -4.92 21.07 1.11
CA ILE A 765 -4.16 21.64 0.00
C ILE A 765 -2.79 20.97 -0.05
N GLY A 766 -2.58 20.13 -1.03
CA GLY A 766 -1.33 19.42 -1.27
C GLY A 766 -0.37 20.23 -2.14
N GLN A 767 0.92 20.19 -1.85
CA GLN A 767 1.95 20.86 -2.63
C GLN A 767 2.87 19.91 -3.42
N SER A 768 2.54 18.62 -3.46
CA SER A 768 3.25 17.62 -4.27
C SER A 768 4.76 17.55 -3.99
N LEU A 769 5.16 17.50 -2.71
CA LEU A 769 6.56 17.52 -2.25
C LEU A 769 7.48 16.49 -2.95
N PRO A 770 7.06 15.23 -3.18
CA PRO A 770 7.89 14.28 -3.91
C PRO A 770 8.21 14.73 -5.34
N ASN A 771 7.23 15.32 -6.03
CA ASN A 771 7.45 15.79 -7.40
C ASN A 771 8.37 17.03 -7.44
N GLN A 772 8.27 17.94 -6.46
CA GLN A 772 9.21 19.07 -6.35
C GLN A 772 10.66 18.58 -6.26
N ALA A 773 10.92 17.61 -5.38
CA ALA A 773 12.26 17.05 -5.20
C ALA A 773 12.75 16.27 -6.43
N TYR A 774 11.87 15.46 -7.03
CA TYR A 774 12.16 14.74 -8.26
C TYR A 774 12.54 15.70 -9.42
N ASP A 775 11.75 16.74 -9.63
CA ASP A 775 11.97 17.73 -10.69
C ASP A 775 13.28 18.52 -10.46
N ALA A 776 13.56 18.92 -9.21
CA ALA A 776 14.80 19.62 -8.87
C ALA A 776 16.04 18.77 -9.17
N VAL A 777 16.02 17.47 -8.82
CA VAL A 777 17.11 16.54 -9.14
C VAL A 777 17.29 16.38 -10.64
N LYS A 778 16.21 16.18 -11.39
CA LYS A 778 16.27 16.04 -12.86
C LYS A 778 16.79 17.32 -13.53
N MET A 779 16.31 18.47 -13.10
CA MET A 779 16.79 19.76 -13.62
C MET A 779 18.30 19.94 -13.41
N MET A 780 18.78 19.69 -12.19
CA MET A 780 20.19 19.79 -11.88
C MET A 780 21.02 18.75 -12.65
N PHE A 781 20.55 17.52 -12.75
CA PHE A 781 21.21 16.47 -13.52
C PHE A 781 21.30 16.84 -15.01
N TYR A 782 20.23 17.34 -15.62
CA TYR A 782 20.22 17.74 -17.02
C TYR A 782 21.13 18.94 -17.27
N HIS A 783 21.22 19.84 -16.30
CA HIS A 783 22.19 20.94 -16.34
C HIS A 783 23.62 20.41 -16.37
N LEU A 784 23.99 19.55 -15.46
CA LEU A 784 25.33 18.99 -15.32
C LEU A 784 25.73 18.06 -16.47
N CYS A 785 24.78 17.25 -16.94
CA CYS A 785 25.04 16.20 -17.94
C CYS A 785 24.94 16.74 -19.36
N TYR A 786 23.95 17.58 -19.65
CA TYR A 786 23.63 18.02 -21.02
C TYR A 786 23.89 19.51 -21.25
N GLY A 787 24.32 20.25 -20.23
CA GLY A 787 24.53 21.69 -20.33
C GLY A 787 23.22 22.48 -20.49
N VAL A 788 22.08 21.91 -20.11
CA VAL A 788 20.80 22.62 -20.12
C VAL A 788 20.87 23.78 -19.13
N PRO A 789 20.69 25.06 -19.56
CA PRO A 789 20.86 26.17 -18.64
C PRO A 789 19.81 26.20 -17.55
N LEU A 790 20.24 26.40 -16.30
CA LEU A 790 19.34 26.69 -15.18
C LEU A 790 18.82 28.13 -15.33
N VAL A 791 17.55 28.26 -15.69
CA VAL A 791 16.93 29.58 -15.87
C VAL A 791 16.44 30.12 -14.54
N ASN A 792 16.86 31.33 -14.18
CA ASN A 792 16.45 32.05 -12.97
C ASN A 792 14.94 32.37 -13.04
N LYS A 793 14.13 31.49 -12.51
CA LYS A 793 12.69 31.66 -12.35
C LYS A 793 12.14 30.71 -11.29
N ASP A 794 10.88 30.95 -10.94
CA ASP A 794 10.10 30.05 -10.09
C ASP A 794 9.44 28.94 -10.95
N TYR A 795 9.78 27.70 -10.69
CA TYR A 795 9.16 26.50 -11.27
C TYR A 795 8.10 26.00 -10.29
N ASN A 796 6.86 26.46 -10.53
CA ASN A 796 5.77 26.16 -9.63
C ASN A 796 5.20 24.76 -9.92
N SER A 797 5.25 23.88 -8.92
CA SER A 797 4.56 22.61 -8.91
C SER A 797 3.05 22.81 -8.77
N ARG A 798 2.28 21.81 -9.14
CA ARG A 798 0.83 21.85 -9.02
C ARG A 798 0.38 21.92 -7.57
N LEU A 799 -0.76 22.56 -7.36
CA LEU A 799 -1.51 22.54 -6.12
C LEU A 799 -2.63 21.50 -6.23
N ASP A 800 -2.69 20.57 -5.31
CA ASP A 800 -3.69 19.52 -5.29
C ASP A 800 -4.78 19.86 -4.26
N VAL A 801 -6.05 19.70 -4.65
CA VAL A 801 -7.19 19.79 -3.73
C VAL A 801 -7.61 18.37 -3.37
N ILE A 802 -7.33 17.96 -2.15
CA ILE A 802 -7.53 16.59 -1.68
C ILE A 802 -8.70 16.57 -0.70
N VAL A 803 -9.67 15.72 -1.01
CA VAL A 803 -10.91 15.51 -0.25
C VAL A 803 -11.14 14.00 -0.10
N SER A 804 -12.11 13.59 0.70
CA SER A 804 -12.39 12.16 0.96
C SER A 804 -12.63 11.33 -0.30
N SER A 805 -13.19 11.90 -1.36
CA SER A 805 -13.52 11.18 -2.60
C SER A 805 -12.34 10.99 -3.57
N ASN A 806 -11.24 11.74 -3.39
CA ASN A 806 -10.08 11.65 -4.29
C ASN A 806 -8.76 11.35 -3.58
N MET A 807 -8.76 11.20 -2.26
CA MET A 807 -7.54 11.03 -1.47
C MET A 807 -6.75 9.78 -1.87
N ASP A 808 -7.43 8.71 -2.26
CA ASP A 808 -6.79 7.44 -2.63
C ASP A 808 -5.96 7.55 -3.93
N TYR A 809 -6.22 8.56 -4.79
CA TYR A 809 -5.38 8.84 -5.96
C TYR A 809 -4.02 9.48 -5.64
N PHE A 810 -3.83 9.91 -4.39
CA PHE A 810 -2.57 10.49 -3.90
C PHE A 810 -1.78 9.52 -3.01
N GLU A 811 -2.27 8.30 -2.86
CA GLU A 811 -1.57 7.17 -2.25
C GLU A 811 -0.72 6.49 -3.33
N GLY A 812 0.50 6.99 -3.56
CA GLY A 812 1.40 6.46 -4.59
C GLY A 812 2.83 6.43 -4.12
#